data_5e24e69b0596f999f5c2c54e7e1a06a0
#
_entry.id   5e24e69b0596f999f5c2c54e7e1a06a0
#
_cell.length_a   1.000
_cell.length_b   1.000
_cell.length_c   1.000
_cell.angle_alpha   90.00
_cell.angle_beta   90.00
_cell.angle_gamma   90.00
#
_symmetry.space_group_name_H-M   'P 1'
#
loop_
_entity.id
_entity.type
_entity.pdbx_description
1 polymer ?
#
loop_
_entity_poly.entity_id
_entity_poly.type
_entity_poly.pdbx_seq_one_letter_code
_entity_poly.pdbx_strand_id
1 'polypeptide(L)'
;PLRLDIKRKLTARSDRVKSVDLHPTEPWMLASLYNGSVCVWNHETQDDMQIRVFNYNTLERVHMFEAHSDYIRCIAVHPTQPYILTNDMLIKLWDWEKKWSCKLSVDVCEYCECIYLTNSSSALFQVWQLGSSAPNFTLEGHEKGVNCIDYYSGGDKPYLISGADDRLVKIWDYQNKTCVQTLEGHAQNVSCVSFHPELPIIITGSEDGTVRIWHSSTYRLESTLNYGMERVWCVCGLRGSNNVALGYDEGSIIIKLGREEPAMSMDTNGKIIWAKHSEVQQANLKAMGDTEIKDGERLALAVKDMGSCEIYPQTIQHNPNGRFVVVCGDGEYIIYTAMALRNKSFGSAQEFVWAHDSSEYAIRESNSVVKIFKNFKEKKSFKPDFGAEGIYGGFLLGVRSVNGLAFYDWENTELVRRIEIQPKHIFWSDSGELVCIATEESFFILRYLSEKVAASQENNEGVTEDGIEDAFEVCGEIQEVVKTGLWVGDCFIYTSSVNRLNYFVGGEIVTIAHLDRTMYLLGYIPKDDRLYLGDKELNIVSYSLLVSVLEYQTAVMRRDFGMADKVLPTIPKEQRTRVAHFLEKQGFKQQALAVSSDSEHRFELALQLGELKIAYQLAVEAESEQKWKQLAELAISKCQFSLAQECLHHAQDYGGLLLLATASGNAAMVGKLAEGAERDGKNNVAFMTYFLQGK
;
A
#
# COMPACT_ATOMS: atom_id res chain seq x y z
N PRO A 1 0.32 16.00 -10.48
CA PRO A 1 -1.11 15.84 -10.77
C PRO A 1 -1.77 14.97 -9.72
N LEU A 2 -2.97 15.36 -9.31
CA LEU A 2 -3.80 14.56 -8.41
C LEU A 2 -4.09 13.21 -9.08
N ARG A 3 -3.73 12.11 -8.43
CA ARG A 3 -4.15 10.80 -8.90
C ARG A 3 -5.61 10.59 -8.53
N LEU A 4 -6.42 10.20 -9.54
CA LEU A 4 -7.86 10.04 -9.41
C LEU A 4 -8.21 8.58 -9.75
N ASP A 5 -8.59 7.84 -8.75
CA ASP A 5 -9.01 6.45 -8.91
C ASP A 5 -10.50 6.30 -8.58
N ILE A 6 -11.27 5.70 -9.48
CA ILE A 6 -12.65 5.31 -9.18
C ILE A 6 -12.61 4.15 -8.20
N LYS A 7 -13.04 4.39 -6.96
CA LYS A 7 -13.13 3.32 -5.97
C LYS A 7 -14.35 2.43 -6.21
N ARG A 8 -15.50 3.04 -6.50
CA ARG A 8 -16.77 2.34 -6.76
C ARG A 8 -17.70 3.15 -7.64
N LYS A 9 -18.42 2.48 -8.52
CA LYS A 9 -19.53 3.02 -9.27
C LYS A 9 -20.81 2.31 -8.82
N LEU A 10 -21.75 3.06 -8.26
CA LEU A 10 -23.01 2.59 -7.72
C LEU A 10 -24.11 2.97 -8.69
N THR A 11 -24.39 2.08 -9.64
CA THR A 11 -25.43 2.23 -10.67
C THR A 11 -26.52 1.21 -10.40
N ALA A 12 -27.38 1.47 -9.44
CA ALA A 12 -28.67 0.76 -9.40
C ALA A 12 -29.64 1.46 -10.34
N ARG A 13 -30.72 0.80 -10.70
CA ARG A 13 -31.89 1.40 -11.40
C ARG A 13 -32.56 2.42 -10.47
N SER A 14 -31.78 3.40 -10.04
CA SER A 14 -32.18 4.44 -9.12
C SER A 14 -32.58 5.68 -9.90
N ASP A 15 -33.45 6.45 -9.35
CA ASP A 15 -33.79 7.77 -9.83
C ASP A 15 -32.62 8.73 -9.56
N ARG A 16 -32.69 9.94 -10.14
CA ARG A 16 -31.68 10.99 -9.99
C ARG A 16 -31.25 11.20 -8.54
N VAL A 17 -29.96 11.21 -8.27
CA VAL A 17 -29.38 11.47 -6.95
C VAL A 17 -29.27 12.97 -6.73
N LYS A 18 -29.94 13.48 -5.71
CA LYS A 18 -29.97 14.91 -5.38
C LYS A 18 -28.92 15.33 -4.34
N SER A 19 -28.62 14.47 -3.39
CA SER A 19 -27.59 14.72 -2.37
C SER A 19 -26.92 13.42 -1.96
N VAL A 20 -25.65 13.50 -1.61
CA VAL A 20 -24.90 12.41 -0.99
C VAL A 20 -24.19 12.91 0.24
N ASP A 21 -24.01 12.03 1.22
CA ASP A 21 -23.18 12.27 2.40
C ASP A 21 -22.47 10.98 2.80
N LEU A 22 -21.30 11.09 3.39
CA LEU A 22 -20.48 9.96 3.82
C LEU A 22 -20.42 9.87 5.33
N HIS A 23 -20.57 8.65 5.85
CA HIS A 23 -20.46 8.43 7.29
C HIS A 23 -19.01 8.64 7.77
N PRO A 24 -18.77 9.33 8.89
CA PRO A 24 -17.41 9.71 9.31
C PRO A 24 -16.50 8.53 9.69
N THR A 25 -17.05 7.42 10.15
CA THR A 25 -16.25 6.27 10.63
C THR A 25 -16.59 4.96 9.93
N GLU A 26 -17.81 4.81 9.42
CA GLU A 26 -18.28 3.58 8.80
C GLU A 26 -18.27 3.69 7.26
N PRO A 27 -18.17 2.57 6.53
CA PRO A 27 -18.12 2.59 5.07
C PRO A 27 -19.50 2.82 4.43
N TRP A 28 -20.27 3.78 4.94
CA TRP A 28 -21.62 4.08 4.46
C TRP A 28 -21.67 5.37 3.67
N MET A 29 -22.46 5.35 2.62
CA MET A 29 -22.86 6.51 1.87
C MET A 29 -24.38 6.66 1.94
N LEU A 30 -24.86 7.83 2.30
CA LEU A 30 -26.25 8.22 2.28
C LEU A 30 -26.52 8.94 0.95
N ALA A 31 -27.55 8.56 0.23
CA ALA A 31 -27.98 9.23 -0.99
C ALA A 31 -29.48 9.53 -0.97
N SER A 32 -29.84 10.77 -1.27
CA SER A 32 -31.24 11.16 -1.48
C SER A 32 -31.57 11.15 -2.98
N LEU A 33 -32.71 10.59 -3.31
CA LEU A 33 -33.17 10.45 -4.68
C LEU A 33 -34.31 11.42 -5.00
N TYR A 34 -34.49 11.72 -6.29
CA TYR A 34 -35.53 12.65 -6.76
C TYR A 34 -36.96 12.15 -6.49
N ASN A 35 -37.15 10.84 -6.37
CA ASN A 35 -38.44 10.22 -6.05
C ASN A 35 -38.84 10.32 -4.56
N GLY A 36 -38.10 11.07 -3.73
CA GLY A 36 -38.35 11.21 -2.31
C GLY A 36 -37.77 10.11 -1.42
N SER A 37 -37.05 9.17 -2.01
CA SER A 37 -36.38 8.10 -1.28
C SER A 37 -34.99 8.52 -0.82
N VAL A 38 -34.53 7.94 0.30
CA VAL A 38 -33.15 8.07 0.77
C VAL A 38 -32.54 6.67 0.85
N CYS A 39 -31.43 6.48 0.21
CA CYS A 39 -30.69 5.22 0.20
C CYS A 39 -29.44 5.32 1.06
N VAL A 40 -29.20 4.30 1.88
CA VAL A 40 -27.93 4.11 2.58
C VAL A 40 -27.19 2.99 1.87
N TRP A 41 -26.05 3.32 1.29
CA TRP A 41 -25.20 2.36 0.58
C TRP A 41 -24.01 1.99 1.47
N ASN A 42 -23.76 0.69 1.60
CA ASN A 42 -22.40 0.27 1.92
C ASN A 42 -21.61 0.35 0.62
N HIS A 43 -20.61 1.22 0.54
CA HIS A 43 -19.81 1.37 -0.67
C HIS A 43 -18.90 0.16 -0.97
N GLU A 44 -18.94 -0.88 -0.14
CA GLU A 44 -18.23 -2.15 -0.36
C GLU A 44 -19.15 -3.27 -0.89
N THR A 45 -20.46 -3.22 -0.56
CA THR A 45 -21.47 -4.19 -1.04
C THR A 45 -22.63 -3.47 -1.73
N GLN A 46 -23.14 -3.96 -2.83
CA GLN A 46 -24.22 -3.29 -3.60
C GLN A 46 -25.59 -3.74 -3.10
N ASP A 47 -26.49 -2.81 -2.68
CA ASP A 47 -27.92 -3.10 -2.49
C ASP A 47 -28.84 -1.87 -2.65
N ASP A 48 -30.14 -2.10 -2.96
CA ASP A 48 -31.07 -1.27 -3.72
C ASP A 48 -32.23 -0.65 -2.88
N MET A 49 -32.59 0.62 -3.20
CA MET A 49 -33.87 1.39 -3.09
C MET A 49 -34.69 1.45 -1.78
N GLN A 50 -35.07 2.67 -1.38
CA GLN A 50 -35.86 3.21 -0.24
C GLN A 50 -34.98 3.59 0.96
N ILE A 51 -35.48 4.54 1.85
CA ILE A 51 -34.81 4.73 3.14
C ILE A 51 -34.90 3.40 3.89
N ARG A 52 -33.89 2.60 3.72
CA ARG A 52 -33.69 1.38 4.45
C ARG A 52 -32.43 1.54 5.26
N VAL A 53 -32.57 1.67 6.53
CA VAL A 53 -31.43 1.58 7.45
C VAL A 53 -31.06 0.12 7.58
N PHE A 54 -29.90 -0.25 7.08
CA PHE A 54 -29.37 -1.61 7.20
C PHE A 54 -28.28 -1.67 8.26
N ASN A 55 -28.31 -2.72 9.04
CA ASN A 55 -27.13 -3.16 9.76
C ASN A 55 -26.18 -3.82 8.76
N TYR A 56 -25.05 -3.15 8.47
CA TYR A 56 -24.11 -3.63 7.43
C TYR A 56 -23.40 -4.93 7.79
N ASN A 57 -23.35 -5.30 9.08
CA ASN A 57 -22.77 -6.59 9.50
C ASN A 57 -23.73 -7.77 9.28
N THR A 58 -25.04 -7.53 9.39
CA THR A 58 -26.06 -8.56 9.25
C THR A 58 -26.84 -8.47 7.94
N LEU A 59 -26.69 -7.37 7.18
CA LEU A 59 -27.47 -7.03 5.99
C LEU A 59 -28.99 -6.97 6.24
N GLU A 60 -29.38 -6.86 7.52
CA GLU A 60 -30.79 -6.78 7.90
C GLU A 60 -31.27 -5.34 7.86
N ARG A 61 -32.46 -5.14 7.33
CA ARG A 61 -33.14 -3.85 7.32
C ARG A 61 -33.54 -3.45 8.74
N VAL A 62 -32.95 -2.39 9.27
CA VAL A 62 -33.23 -1.90 10.62
C VAL A 62 -34.48 -1.04 10.64
N HIS A 63 -34.67 -0.13 9.68
CA HIS A 63 -35.83 0.76 9.64
C HIS A 63 -36.15 1.27 8.23
N MET A 64 -37.39 1.69 8.02
CA MET A 64 -37.87 2.32 6.80
C MET A 64 -38.95 3.35 7.18
N PHE A 65 -38.85 4.57 6.67
CA PHE A 65 -39.85 5.62 6.90
C PHE A 65 -39.95 6.61 5.74
N GLU A 66 -41.11 7.23 5.64
CA GLU A 66 -41.39 8.30 4.69
C GLU A 66 -41.08 9.64 5.40
N ALA A 67 -40.05 10.34 4.92
CA ALA A 67 -39.56 11.53 5.61
C ALA A 67 -40.31 12.78 5.19
N HIS A 68 -40.68 12.95 3.93
CA HIS A 68 -41.24 14.15 3.34
C HIS A 68 -42.32 13.82 2.34
N SER A 69 -43.18 14.83 2.08
CA SER A 69 -44.27 14.80 1.10
C SER A 69 -43.90 15.39 -0.27
N ASP A 70 -42.73 16.01 -0.35
CA ASP A 70 -42.14 16.58 -1.59
C ASP A 70 -40.67 16.17 -1.71
N TYR A 71 -40.02 16.55 -2.81
CA TYR A 71 -38.67 16.14 -3.16
C TYR A 71 -37.65 16.55 -2.10
N ILE A 72 -36.91 15.56 -1.58
CA ILE A 72 -35.81 15.79 -0.64
C ILE A 72 -34.66 16.42 -1.40
N ARG A 73 -34.20 17.59 -0.98
CA ARG A 73 -33.14 18.37 -1.63
C ARG A 73 -31.78 18.18 -0.98
N CYS A 74 -31.73 17.95 0.33
CA CYS A 74 -30.48 17.76 1.06
C CYS A 74 -30.66 16.80 2.25
N ILE A 75 -29.61 16.11 2.59
CA ILE A 75 -29.48 15.29 3.80
C ILE A 75 -28.14 15.58 4.42
N ALA A 76 -28.09 15.70 5.74
CA ALA A 76 -26.87 15.83 6.50
C ALA A 76 -26.94 14.95 7.76
N VAL A 77 -25.84 14.28 8.05
CA VAL A 77 -25.69 13.44 9.26
C VAL A 77 -24.92 14.22 10.31
N HIS A 78 -25.42 14.25 11.54
CA HIS A 78 -24.69 14.90 12.62
C HIS A 78 -23.41 14.13 12.96
N PRO A 79 -22.22 14.80 13.04
CA PRO A 79 -20.95 14.10 13.17
C PRO A 79 -20.76 13.31 14.47
N THR A 80 -21.46 13.65 15.56
CA THR A 80 -21.26 13.06 16.88
C THR A 80 -22.55 12.66 17.61
N GLN A 81 -23.71 13.06 17.14
CA GLN A 81 -25.00 12.77 17.78
C GLN A 81 -25.91 11.97 16.85
N PRO A 82 -26.91 11.24 17.38
CA PRO A 82 -27.74 10.31 16.61
C PRO A 82 -28.82 11.04 15.79
N TYR A 83 -28.45 12.06 15.03
CA TYR A 83 -29.40 12.89 14.28
C TYR A 83 -29.11 12.93 12.79
N ILE A 84 -30.18 12.89 11.99
CA ILE A 84 -30.16 13.19 10.55
C ILE A 84 -31.05 14.40 10.30
N LEU A 85 -30.53 15.34 9.52
CA LEU A 85 -31.30 16.44 8.93
C LEU A 85 -31.72 16.07 7.51
N THR A 86 -32.97 16.31 7.19
CA THR A 86 -33.51 16.18 5.83
C THR A 86 -34.29 17.44 5.48
N ASN A 87 -34.22 17.83 4.22
CA ASN A 87 -34.83 19.07 3.74
C ASN A 87 -35.61 18.81 2.44
N ASP A 88 -36.92 19.25 2.43
CA ASP A 88 -37.71 19.55 1.23
C ASP A 88 -38.01 21.06 1.18
N MET A 89 -39.24 21.47 1.45
CA MET A 89 -39.61 22.86 1.84
C MET A 89 -39.47 23.11 3.33
N LEU A 90 -39.37 22.02 4.11
CA LEU A 90 -39.24 22.06 5.58
C LEU A 90 -37.96 21.31 5.97
N ILE A 91 -37.25 21.79 6.97
CA ILE A 91 -36.15 21.08 7.57
C ILE A 91 -36.66 20.19 8.67
N LYS A 92 -36.39 18.90 8.62
CA LYS A 92 -36.78 17.91 9.63
C LYS A 92 -35.56 17.26 10.26
N LEU A 93 -35.57 17.23 11.61
CA LEU A 93 -34.54 16.57 12.41
C LEU A 93 -35.08 15.22 12.91
N TRP A 94 -34.36 14.14 12.58
CA TRP A 94 -34.71 12.77 12.92
C TRP A 94 -33.73 12.20 13.93
N ASP A 95 -34.25 11.56 14.97
CA ASP A 95 -33.46 10.90 16.00
C ASP A 95 -33.50 9.37 15.76
N TRP A 96 -32.38 8.78 15.35
CA TRP A 96 -32.34 7.34 15.04
C TRP A 96 -32.32 6.45 16.29
N GLU A 97 -31.83 6.92 17.44
CA GLU A 97 -31.94 6.18 18.70
C GLU A 97 -33.37 6.11 19.21
N LYS A 98 -34.21 7.10 18.89
CA LYS A 98 -35.63 7.14 19.26
C LYS A 98 -36.55 6.67 18.14
N LYS A 99 -36.19 5.55 17.50
CA LYS A 99 -37.00 4.91 16.45
C LYS A 99 -37.29 5.84 15.27
N TRP A 100 -36.35 6.66 14.87
CA TRP A 100 -36.50 7.59 13.74
C TRP A 100 -37.66 8.58 13.93
N SER A 101 -37.86 9.02 15.17
CA SER A 101 -38.88 10.01 15.45
C SER A 101 -38.43 11.38 14.97
N CYS A 102 -39.33 12.10 14.28
CA CYS A 102 -39.12 13.50 13.95
C CYS A 102 -39.17 14.34 15.24
N LYS A 103 -38.04 14.93 15.61
CA LYS A 103 -37.95 15.82 16.79
C LYS A 103 -38.32 17.25 16.50
N LEU A 104 -38.07 17.70 15.31
CA LEU A 104 -38.28 19.09 14.93
C LEU A 104 -38.70 19.16 13.45
N SER A 105 -39.73 19.94 13.19
CA SER A 105 -40.12 20.36 11.84
C SER A 105 -40.19 21.87 11.87
N VAL A 106 -39.22 22.56 11.33
CA VAL A 106 -39.11 24.04 11.40
C VAL A 106 -38.73 24.61 10.06
N ASP A 107 -39.18 25.82 9.84
CA ASP A 107 -38.70 26.67 8.76
C ASP A 107 -37.22 27.10 8.95
N VAL A 108 -36.63 26.90 10.16
CA VAL A 108 -35.24 27.24 10.52
C VAL A 108 -34.72 26.32 11.64
N CYS A 109 -33.55 25.73 11.48
CA CYS A 109 -32.94 24.80 12.44
C CYS A 109 -32.17 25.51 13.57
N GLU A 110 -32.50 25.20 14.85
CA GLU A 110 -31.84 25.78 16.05
C GLU A 110 -30.44 25.24 16.39
N TYR A 111 -29.93 24.20 15.68
CA TYR A 111 -28.72 23.46 16.08
C TYR A 111 -27.53 23.53 15.12
N CYS A 112 -27.62 24.29 14.05
CA CYS A 112 -26.48 24.57 13.18
C CYS A 112 -25.93 25.96 13.44
N GLU A 113 -24.62 26.10 13.65
CA GLU A 113 -23.99 27.40 13.91
C GLU A 113 -24.14 28.43 12.77
N CYS A 114 -24.45 27.96 11.55
CA CYS A 114 -24.74 28.81 10.38
C CYS A 114 -25.72 28.12 9.45
N ILE A 115 -26.82 28.80 9.08
CA ILE A 115 -27.77 28.34 8.04
C ILE A 115 -27.65 29.24 6.82
N TYR A 116 -27.52 28.63 5.67
CA TYR A 116 -27.52 29.31 4.39
C TYR A 116 -28.84 29.03 3.66
N LEU A 117 -29.59 30.06 3.43
CA LEU A 117 -30.80 29.99 2.63
C LEU A 117 -30.46 30.47 1.22
N THR A 118 -30.49 29.55 0.27
CA THR A 118 -30.48 29.90 -1.14
C THR A 118 -31.89 29.88 -1.66
N ASN A 119 -32.32 30.99 -2.24
CA ASN A 119 -33.54 31.01 -3.02
C ASN A 119 -33.11 30.82 -4.50
N SER A 120 -33.45 29.71 -5.11
CA SER A 120 -33.08 29.38 -6.49
C SER A 120 -33.56 30.40 -7.53
N SER A 121 -34.40 31.31 -7.13
CA SER A 121 -34.88 32.43 -7.96
C SER A 121 -34.19 33.77 -7.69
N SER A 122 -33.31 33.87 -6.68
CA SER A 122 -32.56 35.09 -6.36
C SER A 122 -31.07 34.92 -6.57
N ALA A 123 -30.44 35.93 -7.16
CA ALA A 123 -28.97 36.00 -7.34
C ALA A 123 -28.23 36.35 -6.04
N LEU A 124 -28.89 36.27 -4.91
CA LEU A 124 -28.42 36.68 -3.61
C LEU A 124 -28.41 35.50 -2.65
N PHE A 125 -27.47 35.45 -1.73
CA PHE A 125 -27.55 34.55 -0.58
C PHE A 125 -27.29 35.27 0.73
N GLN A 126 -27.94 34.81 1.77
CA GLN A 126 -27.95 35.44 3.07
C GLN A 126 -27.27 34.57 4.12
N VAL A 127 -26.49 35.20 4.96
CA VAL A 127 -25.83 34.54 6.11
C VAL A 127 -26.60 34.91 7.37
N TRP A 128 -27.06 33.89 8.08
CA TRP A 128 -27.87 34.03 9.29
C TRP A 128 -27.10 33.52 10.50
N GLN A 129 -27.36 34.15 11.65
CA GLN A 129 -26.93 33.65 12.95
C GLN A 129 -28.12 33.02 13.64
N LEU A 130 -27.90 31.86 14.29
CA LEU A 130 -28.94 31.19 15.08
C LEU A 130 -29.51 32.11 16.14
N GLY A 131 -30.85 32.09 16.27
CA GLY A 131 -31.56 32.95 17.17
C GLY A 131 -31.79 34.39 16.72
N SER A 132 -31.36 34.78 15.51
CA SER A 132 -31.65 36.06 14.89
C SER A 132 -32.87 35.96 13.97
N SER A 133 -33.74 36.94 14.03
CA SER A 133 -34.91 37.08 13.12
C SER A 133 -34.58 37.80 11.81
N ALA A 134 -33.32 38.22 11.62
CA ALA A 134 -32.87 38.93 10.44
C ALA A 134 -31.48 38.36 9.99
N PRO A 135 -31.16 38.40 8.70
CA PRO A 135 -29.87 37.99 8.20
C PRO A 135 -28.75 38.89 8.73
N ASN A 136 -27.60 38.33 9.08
CA ASN A 136 -26.41 39.08 9.48
C ASN A 136 -25.93 39.97 8.34
N PHE A 137 -25.90 39.39 7.13
CA PHE A 137 -25.55 40.12 5.92
C PHE A 137 -25.99 39.33 4.66
N THR A 138 -26.00 40.01 3.54
CA THR A 138 -26.28 39.47 2.21
C THR A 138 -25.04 39.62 1.35
N LEU A 139 -24.72 38.61 0.54
CA LEU A 139 -23.67 38.64 -0.45
C LEU A 139 -24.29 38.67 -1.84
N GLU A 140 -23.87 39.66 -2.64
CA GLU A 140 -24.41 39.98 -3.97
C GLU A 140 -23.28 39.88 -5.02
N GLY A 141 -23.61 39.38 -6.20
CA GLY A 141 -22.64 39.35 -7.31
C GLY A 141 -22.81 38.20 -8.31
N HIS A 142 -23.66 37.21 -8.03
CA HIS A 142 -24.15 36.31 -9.08
C HIS A 142 -25.21 37.02 -9.91
N GLU A 143 -25.27 36.68 -11.21
CA GLU A 143 -26.26 37.23 -12.13
C GLU A 143 -27.57 36.45 -12.18
N LYS A 144 -27.53 35.21 -11.65
CA LYS A 144 -28.65 34.28 -11.62
C LYS A 144 -28.75 33.56 -10.28
N GLY A 145 -29.76 32.71 -10.15
CA GLY A 145 -30.03 31.99 -8.90
C GLY A 145 -28.85 31.16 -8.40
N VAL A 146 -28.60 31.23 -7.10
CA VAL A 146 -27.54 30.46 -6.43
C VAL A 146 -28.09 29.08 -6.02
N ASN A 147 -27.43 28.01 -6.43
CA ASN A 147 -27.86 26.63 -6.21
C ASN A 147 -27.20 25.94 -5.00
N CYS A 148 -25.98 26.33 -4.69
CA CYS A 148 -25.16 25.62 -3.69
C CYS A 148 -24.17 26.55 -3.02
N ILE A 149 -23.84 26.26 -1.79
CA ILE A 149 -22.88 26.98 -0.95
C ILE A 149 -22.11 25.95 -0.10
N ASP A 150 -20.87 26.24 0.19
CA ASP A 150 -20.09 25.50 1.19
C ASP A 150 -19.19 26.45 1.99
N TYR A 151 -18.80 26.00 3.16
CA TYR A 151 -18.00 26.77 4.12
C TYR A 151 -16.58 26.20 4.20
N TYR A 152 -15.58 27.07 4.19
CA TYR A 152 -14.20 26.64 4.37
C TYR A 152 -13.94 26.25 5.82
N SER A 153 -13.71 24.95 6.06
CA SER A 153 -13.45 24.38 7.39
C SER A 153 -11.98 24.02 7.62
N GLY A 154 -11.10 24.29 6.67
CA GLY A 154 -9.70 23.83 6.67
C GLY A 154 -8.67 24.78 7.31
N GLY A 155 -9.09 25.79 8.07
CA GLY A 155 -8.18 26.74 8.72
C GLY A 155 -8.83 28.10 9.03
N ASP A 156 -8.03 29.12 9.29
CA ASP A 156 -8.47 30.44 9.76
C ASP A 156 -9.01 31.38 8.66
N LYS A 157 -9.11 30.92 7.42
CA LYS A 157 -9.60 31.75 6.32
C LYS A 157 -11.13 31.87 6.34
N PRO A 158 -11.69 33.09 6.36
CA PRO A 158 -13.11 33.32 6.44
C PRO A 158 -13.78 33.20 5.06
N TYR A 159 -13.69 32.04 4.43
CA TYR A 159 -14.14 31.86 3.05
C TYR A 159 -15.42 31.02 2.95
N LEU A 160 -16.26 31.45 2.00
CA LEU A 160 -17.43 30.74 1.49
C LEU A 160 -17.25 30.52 0.00
N ILE A 161 -17.83 29.45 -0.52
CA ILE A 161 -17.92 29.19 -1.96
C ILE A 161 -19.38 29.03 -2.36
N SER A 162 -19.75 29.56 -3.51
CA SER A 162 -21.09 29.46 -4.09
C SER A 162 -21.07 29.07 -5.55
N GLY A 163 -22.06 28.32 -5.98
CA GLY A 163 -22.29 27.96 -7.38
C GLY A 163 -23.70 28.35 -7.82
N ALA A 164 -23.85 28.83 -9.05
CA ALA A 164 -25.09 29.40 -9.54
C ALA A 164 -25.45 29.02 -10.99
N ASP A 165 -26.67 29.42 -11.40
CA ASP A 165 -27.19 29.26 -12.78
C ASP A 165 -26.49 30.15 -13.80
N ASP A 166 -25.67 31.10 -13.36
CA ASP A 166 -24.80 31.89 -14.24
C ASP A 166 -23.53 31.11 -14.68
N ARG A 167 -23.41 29.85 -14.32
CA ARG A 167 -22.30 28.91 -14.62
C ARG A 167 -20.99 29.26 -13.92
N LEU A 168 -21.05 30.19 -12.97
CA LEU A 168 -19.90 30.67 -12.21
C LEU A 168 -19.86 30.04 -10.83
N VAL A 169 -18.63 29.89 -10.35
CA VAL A 169 -18.34 29.58 -8.95
C VAL A 169 -17.64 30.80 -8.36
N LYS A 170 -18.13 31.30 -7.22
CA LYS A 170 -17.54 32.46 -6.57
C LYS A 170 -17.06 32.10 -5.17
N ILE A 171 -15.92 32.67 -4.79
CA ILE A 171 -15.33 32.55 -3.46
C ILE A 171 -15.46 33.90 -2.79
N TRP A 172 -15.93 33.87 -1.56
CA TRP A 172 -16.28 35.06 -0.80
C TRP A 172 -15.53 35.10 0.51
N ASP A 173 -15.02 36.27 0.85
CA ASP A 173 -14.58 36.57 2.21
C ASP A 173 -15.79 37.15 2.98
N TYR A 174 -16.31 36.36 3.94
CA TYR A 174 -17.51 36.77 4.68
C TYR A 174 -17.24 37.84 5.76
N GLN A 175 -15.98 38.02 6.17
CA GLN A 175 -15.61 39.12 7.08
C GLN A 175 -15.64 40.45 6.35
N ASN A 176 -15.00 40.48 5.15
CA ASN A 176 -14.93 41.68 4.32
C ASN A 176 -16.16 41.85 3.42
N LYS A 177 -17.03 40.83 3.33
CA LYS A 177 -18.22 40.77 2.48
C LYS A 177 -17.95 41.03 1.01
N THR A 178 -16.80 40.53 0.52
CA THR A 178 -16.33 40.72 -0.85
C THR A 178 -16.12 39.41 -1.57
N CYS A 179 -16.34 39.43 -2.90
CA CYS A 179 -15.93 38.30 -3.76
C CYS A 179 -14.39 38.34 -3.95
N VAL A 180 -13.73 37.29 -3.49
CA VAL A 180 -12.26 37.14 -3.59
C VAL A 180 -11.88 36.66 -4.98
N GLN A 181 -12.62 35.68 -5.51
CA GLN A 181 -12.33 35.06 -6.79
C GLN A 181 -13.56 34.52 -7.47
N THR A 182 -13.56 34.52 -8.80
CA THR A 182 -14.55 33.86 -9.65
C THR A 182 -13.86 32.76 -10.44
N LEU A 183 -14.42 31.54 -10.41
CA LEU A 183 -13.93 30.38 -11.18
C LEU A 183 -14.86 30.19 -12.37
N GLU A 184 -14.28 30.25 -13.56
CA GLU A 184 -14.99 30.13 -14.84
C GLU A 184 -14.62 28.84 -15.54
N GLY A 185 -15.59 28.22 -16.25
CA GLY A 185 -15.29 27.06 -17.06
C GLY A 185 -16.45 26.09 -17.26
N HIS A 186 -17.38 25.97 -16.30
CA HIS A 186 -18.57 25.15 -16.50
C HIS A 186 -19.45 25.69 -17.64
N ALA A 187 -19.97 24.77 -18.46
CA ALA A 187 -20.79 25.11 -19.65
C ALA A 187 -22.29 25.27 -19.31
N GLN A 188 -22.73 24.74 -18.15
CA GLN A 188 -24.10 24.83 -17.68
C GLN A 188 -24.13 25.20 -16.18
N ASN A 189 -25.32 25.20 -15.58
CA ASN A 189 -25.54 25.55 -14.19
C ASN A 189 -24.63 24.78 -13.25
N VAL A 190 -24.05 25.46 -12.27
CA VAL A 190 -23.29 24.83 -11.19
C VAL A 190 -24.26 24.34 -10.12
N SER A 191 -24.32 23.04 -9.93
CA SER A 191 -25.30 22.38 -9.05
C SER A 191 -24.74 22.08 -7.65
N CYS A 192 -23.43 21.91 -7.53
CA CYS A 192 -22.77 21.62 -6.25
C CYS A 192 -21.35 22.16 -6.19
N VAL A 193 -20.93 22.56 -4.99
CA VAL A 193 -19.58 23.02 -4.69
C VAL A 193 -19.18 22.48 -3.31
N SER A 194 -17.90 22.22 -3.11
CA SER A 194 -17.37 21.85 -1.80
C SER A 194 -15.90 22.20 -1.68
N PHE A 195 -15.49 22.65 -0.50
CA PHE A 195 -14.09 22.62 -0.09
C PHE A 195 -13.76 21.22 0.43
N HIS A 196 -12.65 20.65 -0.04
CA HIS A 196 -12.20 19.40 0.56
C HIS A 196 -11.73 19.66 2.00
N PRO A 197 -12.11 18.80 2.98
CA PRO A 197 -11.82 19.07 4.39
C PRO A 197 -10.33 19.05 4.74
N GLU A 198 -9.49 18.36 3.96
CA GLU A 198 -8.08 18.18 4.25
C GLU A 198 -7.16 18.60 3.10
N LEU A 199 -7.55 18.30 1.87
CA LEU A 199 -6.75 18.65 0.70
C LEU A 199 -6.99 20.10 0.27
N PRO A 200 -5.97 20.81 -0.25
CA PRO A 200 -6.11 22.20 -0.68
C PRO A 200 -6.83 22.32 -2.02
N ILE A 201 -8.03 21.74 -2.12
CA ILE A 201 -8.81 21.71 -3.34
C ILE A 201 -10.26 22.14 -3.13
N ILE A 202 -10.84 22.64 -4.21
CA ILE A 202 -12.24 22.91 -4.36
C ILE A 202 -12.79 21.95 -5.40
N ILE A 203 -13.95 21.38 -5.13
CA ILE A 203 -14.63 20.46 -6.04
C ILE A 203 -15.95 21.09 -6.45
N THR A 204 -16.19 21.18 -7.73
CA THR A 204 -17.43 21.77 -8.29
C THR A 204 -18.06 20.82 -9.29
N GLY A 205 -19.38 20.66 -9.23
CA GLY A 205 -20.15 19.84 -10.14
C GLY A 205 -21.20 20.69 -10.88
N SER A 206 -21.50 20.30 -12.11
CA SER A 206 -22.40 21.05 -12.96
C SER A 206 -23.38 20.13 -13.71
N GLU A 207 -24.48 20.73 -14.18
CA GLU A 207 -25.41 20.09 -15.11
C GLU A 207 -24.77 19.76 -16.48
N ASP A 208 -23.55 20.25 -16.76
CA ASP A 208 -22.77 19.88 -17.95
C ASP A 208 -22.18 18.45 -17.86
N GLY A 209 -22.43 17.73 -16.76
CA GLY A 209 -21.94 16.37 -16.51
C GLY A 209 -20.49 16.32 -16.03
N THR A 210 -19.84 17.46 -15.85
CA THR A 210 -18.44 17.52 -15.41
C THR A 210 -18.30 17.85 -13.93
N VAL A 211 -17.30 17.24 -13.29
CA VAL A 211 -16.78 17.64 -12.02
C VAL A 211 -15.43 18.28 -12.24
N ARG A 212 -15.21 19.47 -11.68
CA ARG A 212 -13.96 20.19 -11.79
C ARG A 212 -13.29 20.30 -10.46
N ILE A 213 -11.98 20.09 -10.44
CA ILE A 213 -11.13 20.18 -9.26
C ILE A 213 -10.22 21.38 -9.44
N TRP A 214 -10.27 22.29 -8.48
CA TRP A 214 -9.52 23.53 -8.46
C TRP A 214 -8.61 23.57 -7.26
N HIS A 215 -7.45 24.17 -7.38
CA HIS A 215 -6.58 24.41 -6.24
C HIS A 215 -7.13 25.54 -5.37
N SER A 216 -7.26 25.33 -4.04
CA SER A 216 -7.96 26.28 -3.17
C SER A 216 -7.21 27.56 -2.83
N SER A 217 -5.89 27.63 -3.10
CA SER A 217 -5.11 28.85 -2.88
C SER A 217 -4.71 29.56 -4.16
N THR A 218 -4.42 28.84 -5.23
CA THR A 218 -4.05 29.43 -6.54
C THR A 218 -5.24 29.59 -7.48
N TYR A 219 -6.35 28.93 -7.17
CA TYR A 219 -7.59 28.90 -7.95
C TYR A 219 -7.44 28.38 -9.39
N ARG A 220 -6.34 27.70 -9.64
CA ARG A 220 -6.07 27.07 -10.94
C ARG A 220 -6.88 25.78 -11.09
N LEU A 221 -7.40 25.55 -12.30
CA LEU A 221 -8.04 24.27 -12.64
C LEU A 221 -6.99 23.17 -12.71
N GLU A 222 -7.14 22.15 -11.84
CA GLU A 222 -6.24 21.00 -11.78
C GLU A 222 -6.72 19.85 -12.66
N SER A 223 -8.02 19.59 -12.67
CA SER A 223 -8.59 18.48 -13.44
C SER A 223 -10.07 18.69 -13.77
N THR A 224 -10.49 18.10 -14.87
CA THR A 224 -11.90 18.00 -15.26
C THR A 224 -12.26 16.53 -15.43
N LEU A 225 -13.26 16.06 -14.68
CA LEU A 225 -13.72 14.68 -14.66
C LEU A 225 -15.07 14.59 -15.38
N ASN A 226 -15.19 13.61 -16.26
CA ASN A 226 -16.45 13.27 -16.91
C ASN A 226 -16.59 11.75 -16.95
N TYR A 227 -17.59 11.23 -16.26
CA TYR A 227 -17.85 9.80 -16.17
C TYR A 227 -19.00 9.32 -17.04
N GLY A 228 -19.61 10.24 -17.83
CA GLY A 228 -20.69 9.92 -18.76
C GLY A 228 -22.00 9.52 -18.07
N MET A 229 -22.25 10.03 -16.85
CA MET A 229 -23.44 9.73 -16.05
C MET A 229 -24.43 10.88 -16.00
N GLU A 230 -24.53 11.67 -17.07
CA GLU A 230 -25.39 12.82 -17.18
C GLU A 230 -25.02 13.95 -16.18
N ARG A 231 -25.98 14.63 -15.61
CA ARG A 231 -25.77 15.81 -14.77
C ARG A 231 -25.26 15.47 -13.38
N VAL A 232 -24.36 16.30 -12.87
CA VAL A 232 -23.88 16.21 -11.45
C VAL A 232 -24.82 17.01 -10.57
N TRP A 233 -25.20 16.44 -9.43
CA TRP A 233 -26.13 17.10 -8.50
C TRP A 233 -25.53 17.39 -7.13
N CYS A 234 -24.57 16.57 -6.69
CA CYS A 234 -24.02 16.71 -5.36
C CYS A 234 -22.60 16.17 -5.29
N VAL A 235 -21.85 16.70 -4.34
CA VAL A 235 -20.49 16.30 -3.97
C VAL A 235 -20.34 16.31 -2.46
N CYS A 236 -19.67 15.31 -1.91
CA CYS A 236 -19.36 15.21 -0.48
C CYS A 236 -17.98 14.62 -0.26
N GLY A 237 -17.10 15.32 0.47
CA GLY A 237 -15.79 14.85 0.89
C GLY A 237 -15.87 14.23 2.30
N LEU A 238 -15.24 13.07 2.48
CA LEU A 238 -15.16 12.42 3.79
C LEU A 238 -13.98 12.96 4.60
N ARG A 239 -14.25 13.46 5.81
CA ARG A 239 -13.19 13.88 6.74
C ARG A 239 -12.34 12.67 7.17
N GLY A 240 -11.02 12.85 7.26
CA GLY A 240 -10.09 11.78 7.58
C GLY A 240 -9.81 10.82 6.44
N SER A 241 -10.27 11.14 5.23
CA SER A 241 -10.11 10.31 4.05
C SER A 241 -10.00 11.15 2.78
N ASN A 242 -9.38 10.58 1.76
CA ASN A 242 -9.32 11.17 0.43
C ASN A 242 -10.49 10.71 -0.47
N ASN A 243 -11.53 10.13 0.11
CA ASN A 243 -12.71 9.69 -0.64
C ASN A 243 -13.69 10.84 -0.82
N VAL A 244 -14.24 10.93 -2.01
CA VAL A 244 -15.30 11.89 -2.37
C VAL A 244 -16.43 11.14 -3.06
N ALA A 245 -17.65 11.38 -2.59
CA ALA A 245 -18.85 10.87 -3.21
C ALA A 245 -19.44 11.91 -4.17
N LEU A 246 -19.83 11.46 -5.35
CA LEU A 246 -20.43 12.26 -6.40
C LEU A 246 -21.79 11.64 -6.77
N GLY A 247 -22.84 12.46 -6.84
CA GLY A 247 -24.18 12.03 -7.22
C GLY A 247 -24.57 12.59 -8.60
N TYR A 248 -25.08 11.72 -9.45
CA TYR A 248 -25.44 11.98 -10.82
C TYR A 248 -26.90 11.61 -11.12
N ASP A 249 -27.39 11.91 -12.32
CA ASP A 249 -28.70 11.45 -12.80
C ASP A 249 -28.80 9.91 -12.83
N GLU A 250 -27.72 9.21 -13.15
CA GLU A 250 -27.70 7.76 -13.33
C GLU A 250 -27.20 6.97 -12.09
N GLY A 251 -26.85 7.64 -11.01
CA GLY A 251 -26.35 6.99 -9.80
C GLY A 251 -25.26 7.78 -9.09
N SER A 252 -24.44 7.08 -8.34
CA SER A 252 -23.36 7.69 -7.53
C SER A 252 -22.02 7.03 -7.80
N ILE A 253 -20.95 7.81 -7.69
CA ILE A 253 -19.56 7.34 -7.78
C ILE A 253 -18.83 7.76 -6.52
N ILE A 254 -17.99 6.88 -6.00
CA ILE A 254 -16.98 7.22 -5.01
C ILE A 254 -15.63 7.26 -5.70
N ILE A 255 -15.00 8.41 -5.67
CA ILE A 255 -13.64 8.63 -6.17
C ILE A 255 -12.69 8.79 -4.99
N LYS A 256 -11.43 8.42 -5.21
CA LYS A 256 -10.36 8.63 -4.28
C LYS A 256 -9.42 9.68 -4.84
N LEU A 257 -9.18 10.73 -4.08
CA LEU A 257 -8.32 11.85 -4.45
C LEU A 257 -6.93 11.70 -3.81
N GLY A 258 -5.90 12.07 -4.57
CA GLY A 258 -4.53 12.13 -4.04
C GLY A 258 -3.88 10.76 -3.84
N ARG A 259 -2.87 10.75 -2.98
CA ARG A 259 -2.11 9.53 -2.62
C ARG A 259 -2.46 9.10 -1.20
N GLU A 260 -2.59 7.80 -0.96
CA GLU A 260 -2.65 7.25 0.40
C GLU A 260 -1.27 7.21 1.06
N GLU A 261 -0.22 7.15 0.25
CA GLU A 261 1.15 7.13 0.72
C GLU A 261 1.49 8.45 1.42
N PRO A 262 1.92 8.43 2.69
CA PRO A 262 2.28 9.63 3.40
C PRO A 262 3.52 10.28 2.77
N ALA A 263 3.60 11.61 2.80
CA ALA A 263 4.79 12.33 2.42
C ALA A 263 5.85 12.18 3.53
N MET A 264 6.63 11.14 3.46
CA MET A 264 7.57 10.72 4.49
C MET A 264 8.85 10.16 3.87
N SER A 265 10.01 10.49 4.44
CA SER A 265 11.30 9.98 4.00
C SER A 265 12.25 9.79 5.18
N MET A 266 13.04 8.73 5.15
CA MET A 266 14.08 8.43 6.12
C MET A 266 15.47 8.47 5.46
N ASP A 267 16.43 9.08 6.12
CA ASP A 267 17.82 9.01 5.72
C ASP A 267 18.52 7.73 6.22
N THR A 268 19.74 7.49 5.78
CA THR A 268 20.55 6.32 6.18
C THR A 268 20.96 6.33 7.67
N ASN A 269 20.77 7.44 8.36
CA ASN A 269 21.12 7.63 9.77
C ASN A 269 19.93 7.48 10.72
N GLY A 270 18.72 7.24 10.20
CA GLY A 270 17.50 7.09 10.97
C GLY A 270 16.81 8.41 11.32
N LYS A 271 17.10 9.50 10.59
CA LYS A 271 16.29 10.70 10.65
C LYS A 271 15.11 10.58 9.69
N ILE A 272 13.92 10.78 10.21
CA ILE A 272 12.68 10.72 9.45
C ILE A 272 12.10 12.12 9.34
N ILE A 273 11.75 12.52 8.13
CA ILE A 273 11.08 13.79 7.83
C ILE A 273 9.74 13.46 7.19
N TRP A 274 8.68 14.08 7.67
CA TRP A 274 7.35 13.94 7.09
C TRP A 274 6.60 15.26 7.07
N ALA A 275 5.59 15.33 6.22
CA ALA A 275 4.67 16.44 6.17
C ALA A 275 3.34 16.08 6.80
N LYS A 276 2.83 16.99 7.65
CA LYS A 276 1.47 16.99 8.13
C LYS A 276 0.81 18.27 7.63
N HIS A 277 -0.03 18.14 6.59
CA HIS A 277 -0.50 19.28 5.80
C HIS A 277 0.69 20.09 5.22
N SER A 278 0.79 21.38 5.47
CA SER A 278 1.92 22.22 5.03
C SER A 278 3.08 22.26 6.03
N GLU A 279 2.94 21.68 7.20
CA GLU A 279 3.96 21.64 8.25
C GLU A 279 4.89 20.46 8.05
N VAL A 280 6.19 20.69 8.22
CA VAL A 280 7.22 19.67 8.15
C VAL A 280 7.74 19.35 9.53
N GLN A 281 7.72 18.08 9.87
CA GLN A 281 8.16 17.54 11.14
C GLN A 281 9.28 16.53 10.95
N GLN A 282 10.10 16.35 11.95
CA GLN A 282 11.16 15.34 11.97
C GLN A 282 11.19 14.57 13.27
N ALA A 283 11.68 13.34 13.17
CA ALA A 283 12.06 12.52 14.31
C ALA A 283 13.39 11.82 14.06
N ASN A 284 14.10 11.48 15.13
CA ASN A 284 15.37 10.78 15.04
C ASN A 284 15.28 9.48 15.81
N LEU A 285 15.45 8.35 15.14
CA LEU A 285 15.43 7.02 15.76
C LEU A 285 16.51 6.86 16.83
N LYS A 286 17.67 7.49 16.66
CA LYS A 286 18.76 7.45 17.65
C LYS A 286 18.41 8.08 19.00
N ALA A 287 17.38 8.95 19.03
CA ALA A 287 16.94 9.58 20.27
C ALA A 287 16.18 8.61 21.20
N MET A 288 15.79 7.43 20.74
CA MET A 288 15.12 6.42 21.53
C MET A 288 16.08 5.68 22.49
N GLY A 289 17.41 5.76 22.28
CA GLY A 289 18.40 5.05 23.06
C GLY A 289 18.25 3.52 22.99
N ASP A 290 18.58 2.83 24.09
CA ASP A 290 18.53 1.36 24.21
C ASP A 290 17.13 0.83 24.61
N THR A 291 16.06 1.50 24.21
CA THR A 291 14.69 1.05 24.50
C THR A 291 14.42 -0.25 23.74
N GLU A 292 13.91 -1.26 24.42
CA GLU A 292 13.51 -2.52 23.79
C GLU A 292 12.35 -2.26 22.83
N ILE A 293 12.56 -2.55 21.54
CA ILE A 293 11.60 -2.33 20.47
C ILE A 293 11.01 -3.68 20.08
N LYS A 294 9.69 -3.81 20.16
CA LYS A 294 8.97 -4.99 19.68
C LYS A 294 8.51 -4.81 18.24
N ASP A 295 8.49 -5.91 17.50
CA ASP A 295 8.05 -5.93 16.11
C ASP A 295 6.57 -5.55 15.99
N GLY A 296 6.27 -4.60 15.11
CA GLY A 296 4.92 -4.13 14.84
C GLY A 296 4.35 -3.13 15.86
N GLU A 297 5.03 -2.85 16.96
CA GLU A 297 4.59 -1.82 17.90
C GLU A 297 4.95 -0.40 17.41
N ARG A 298 4.05 0.55 17.69
CA ARG A 298 4.29 1.97 17.37
C ARG A 298 5.47 2.50 18.18
N LEU A 299 6.42 3.13 17.50
CA LEU A 299 7.54 3.78 18.14
C LEU A 299 7.14 5.10 18.79
N ALA A 300 7.53 5.31 20.03
CA ALA A 300 7.36 6.56 20.75
C ALA A 300 8.50 7.53 20.39
N LEU A 301 8.38 8.23 19.27
CA LEU A 301 9.40 9.16 18.77
C LEU A 301 9.17 10.58 19.28
N ALA A 302 10.27 11.26 19.62
CA ALA A 302 10.26 12.69 19.91
C ALA A 302 10.16 13.47 18.59
N VAL A 303 9.02 14.12 18.36
CA VAL A 303 8.74 14.90 17.16
C VAL A 303 9.22 16.33 17.37
N LYS A 304 9.94 16.84 16.37
CA LYS A 304 10.39 18.23 16.31
C LYS A 304 9.80 18.92 15.08
N ASP A 305 9.20 20.08 15.28
CA ASP A 305 8.71 20.91 14.17
C ASP A 305 9.90 21.59 13.47
N MET A 306 9.91 21.54 12.14
CA MET A 306 10.93 22.17 11.31
C MET A 306 10.46 23.46 10.65
N GLY A 307 9.15 23.70 10.61
CA GLY A 307 8.50 24.82 9.95
C GLY A 307 7.52 24.39 8.87
N SER A 308 6.96 25.35 8.16
CA SER A 308 6.01 25.12 7.07
C SER A 308 6.68 25.22 5.70
N CYS A 309 6.17 24.47 4.72
CA CYS A 309 6.52 24.60 3.33
C CYS A 309 5.67 25.65 2.62
N GLU A 310 6.24 26.31 1.63
CA GLU A 310 5.52 27.27 0.76
C GLU A 310 4.54 26.57 -0.18
N ILE A 311 4.79 25.29 -0.49
CA ILE A 311 3.95 24.43 -1.31
C ILE A 311 3.31 23.34 -0.44
N TYR A 312 2.13 22.82 -0.84
CA TYR A 312 1.52 21.68 -0.16
C TYR A 312 2.28 20.39 -0.49
N PRO A 313 2.91 19.73 0.52
CA PRO A 313 3.75 18.57 0.27
C PRO A 313 2.92 17.35 -0.19
N GLN A 314 3.14 16.90 -1.42
CA GLN A 314 2.61 15.63 -1.93
C GLN A 314 3.62 14.50 -1.75
N THR A 315 4.91 14.80 -1.94
CA THR A 315 6.01 13.85 -1.76
C THR A 315 7.18 14.53 -1.08
N ILE A 316 7.87 13.78 -0.23
CA ILE A 316 9.14 14.17 0.39
C ILE A 316 10.14 13.05 0.14
N GLN A 317 11.34 13.39 -0.28
CA GLN A 317 12.39 12.41 -0.55
C GLN A 317 13.77 12.99 -0.26
N HIS A 318 14.53 12.28 0.59
CA HIS A 318 15.95 12.58 0.77
C HIS A 318 16.75 12.22 -0.49
N ASN A 319 17.81 12.98 -0.74
CA ASN A 319 18.83 12.54 -1.69
C ASN A 319 19.65 11.37 -1.09
N PRO A 320 20.39 10.59 -1.89
CA PRO A 320 21.06 9.38 -1.41
C PRO A 320 21.99 9.59 -0.21
N ASN A 321 22.67 10.74 -0.10
CA ASN A 321 23.55 11.03 1.04
C ASN A 321 22.84 11.67 2.26
N GLY A 322 21.53 11.92 2.17
CA GLY A 322 20.73 12.47 3.27
C GLY A 322 20.95 13.95 3.61
N ARG A 323 21.73 14.69 2.82
CA ARG A 323 22.00 16.12 3.08
C ARG A 323 20.89 17.04 2.66
N PHE A 324 20.16 16.66 1.61
CA PHE A 324 19.07 17.44 1.04
C PHE A 324 17.78 16.60 1.04
N VAL A 325 16.67 17.31 1.11
CA VAL A 325 15.35 16.75 0.97
C VAL A 325 14.55 17.58 -0.04
N VAL A 326 13.90 16.92 -0.98
CA VAL A 326 13.00 17.57 -1.93
C VAL A 326 11.57 17.43 -1.46
N VAL A 327 10.85 18.53 -1.51
CA VAL A 327 9.40 18.56 -1.31
C VAL A 327 8.76 18.92 -2.64
N CYS A 328 7.88 18.04 -3.12
CA CYS A 328 7.15 18.25 -4.36
C CYS A 328 5.65 18.37 -4.08
N GLY A 329 5.00 19.26 -4.77
CA GLY A 329 3.56 19.47 -4.71
C GLY A 329 3.14 20.62 -5.63
N ASP A 330 1.88 20.65 -6.01
CA ASP A 330 1.28 21.75 -6.77
C ASP A 330 1.97 22.07 -8.12
N GLY A 331 2.67 21.09 -8.70
CA GLY A 331 3.45 21.30 -9.92
C GLY A 331 4.76 22.04 -9.71
N GLU A 332 5.23 22.14 -8.47
CA GLU A 332 6.47 22.77 -8.06
C GLU A 332 7.30 21.83 -7.19
N TYR A 333 8.58 22.13 -7.08
CA TYR A 333 9.48 21.47 -6.14
C TYR A 333 10.37 22.47 -5.43
N ILE A 334 10.71 22.16 -4.19
CA ILE A 334 11.68 22.90 -3.41
C ILE A 334 12.67 21.92 -2.79
N ILE A 335 13.95 22.18 -2.95
CA ILE A 335 15.02 21.42 -2.33
C ILE A 335 15.47 22.16 -1.08
N TYR A 336 15.36 21.49 0.06
CA TYR A 336 15.78 22.01 1.36
C TYR A 336 17.01 21.29 1.90
N THR A 337 17.75 21.96 2.77
CA THR A 337 18.73 21.25 3.60
C THR A 337 17.99 20.40 4.64
N ALA A 338 18.35 19.12 4.76
CA ALA A 338 17.66 18.19 5.67
C ALA A 338 17.80 18.56 7.16
N MET A 339 18.84 19.31 7.54
CA MET A 339 19.08 19.71 8.94
C MET A 339 18.19 20.83 9.44
N ALA A 340 17.85 21.81 8.59
CA ALA A 340 17.27 23.07 9.03
C ALA A 340 16.18 23.62 8.10
N LEU A 341 15.72 22.83 7.15
CA LEU A 341 14.69 23.20 6.15
C LEU A 341 14.99 24.54 5.45
N ARG A 342 16.26 24.79 5.13
CA ARG A 342 16.65 25.99 4.40
C ARG A 342 16.54 25.75 2.91
N ASN A 343 15.83 26.65 2.22
CA ASN A 343 15.69 26.59 0.76
C ASN A 343 17.06 26.64 0.08
N LYS A 344 17.33 25.69 -0.81
CA LYS A 344 18.55 25.59 -1.61
C LYS A 344 18.31 25.83 -3.09
N SER A 345 17.21 25.30 -3.60
CA SER A 345 16.80 25.42 -5.00
C SER A 345 15.30 25.14 -5.11
N PHE A 346 14.67 25.72 -6.09
CA PHE A 346 13.25 25.51 -6.38
C PHE A 346 12.98 25.63 -7.88
N GLY A 347 11.83 25.14 -8.31
CA GLY A 347 11.40 25.26 -9.69
C GLY A 347 10.04 24.63 -9.93
N SER A 348 9.54 24.75 -11.15
CA SER A 348 8.31 24.10 -11.59
C SER A 348 8.63 22.74 -12.20
N ALA A 349 7.93 21.72 -11.78
CA ALA A 349 8.04 20.36 -12.32
C ALA A 349 6.79 19.54 -12.01
N GLN A 350 6.41 18.65 -12.92
CA GLN A 350 5.36 17.67 -12.69
C GLN A 350 5.85 16.50 -11.83
N GLU A 351 7.11 16.12 -11.99
CA GLU A 351 7.79 15.07 -11.21
C GLU A 351 9.24 15.41 -10.98
N PHE A 352 9.79 14.92 -9.88
CA PHE A 352 11.17 15.06 -9.48
C PHE A 352 11.72 13.69 -9.06
N VAL A 353 12.93 13.35 -9.50
CA VAL A 353 13.64 12.13 -9.09
C VAL A 353 15.12 12.44 -8.84
N TRP A 354 15.66 11.87 -7.75
CA TRP A 354 17.08 11.87 -7.48
C TRP A 354 17.80 10.82 -8.31
N ALA A 355 19.00 11.12 -8.79
CA ALA A 355 19.92 10.12 -9.31
C ALA A 355 20.58 9.33 -8.17
N HIS A 356 21.30 8.26 -8.50
CA HIS A 356 22.18 7.59 -7.54
C HIS A 356 23.30 8.53 -7.06
N ASP A 357 23.87 9.35 -7.94
CA ASP A 357 24.73 10.47 -7.55
C ASP A 357 23.91 11.54 -6.82
N SER A 358 24.24 11.77 -5.55
CA SER A 358 23.56 12.73 -4.69
C SER A 358 23.58 14.18 -5.18
N SER A 359 24.41 14.50 -6.16
CA SER A 359 24.51 15.82 -6.79
C SER A 359 23.63 16.00 -8.01
N GLU A 360 23.06 14.92 -8.53
CA GLU A 360 22.26 14.91 -9.76
C GLU A 360 20.78 14.59 -9.49
N TYR A 361 19.92 15.23 -10.25
CA TYR A 361 18.49 14.96 -10.26
C TYR A 361 17.87 15.31 -11.61
N ALA A 362 16.70 14.77 -11.86
CA ALA A 362 15.91 15.07 -13.05
C ALA A 362 14.51 15.55 -12.68
N ILE A 363 13.97 16.40 -13.52
CA ILE A 363 12.59 16.86 -13.44
C ILE A 363 11.86 16.57 -14.76
N ARG A 364 10.58 16.26 -14.66
CA ARG A 364 9.68 16.26 -15.81
C ARG A 364 8.94 17.59 -15.85
N GLU A 365 9.31 18.44 -16.78
CA GLU A 365 8.70 19.77 -16.95
C GLU A 365 7.33 19.66 -17.62
N SER A 366 7.22 18.77 -18.60
CA SER A 366 5.99 18.50 -19.34
C SER A 366 5.96 17.05 -19.84
N ASN A 367 4.91 16.65 -20.52
CA ASN A 367 4.83 15.32 -21.14
C ASN A 367 5.81 15.10 -22.31
N SER A 368 6.59 16.09 -22.65
CA SER A 368 7.57 16.01 -23.75
C SER A 368 8.98 16.43 -23.37
N VAL A 369 9.20 16.99 -22.18
CA VAL A 369 10.50 17.57 -21.80
C VAL A 369 10.93 17.06 -20.45
N VAL A 370 12.15 16.51 -20.40
CA VAL A 370 12.86 16.09 -19.18
C VAL A 370 14.16 16.89 -19.08
N LYS A 371 14.43 17.43 -17.90
CA LYS A 371 15.64 18.19 -17.60
C LYS A 371 16.47 17.50 -16.55
N ILE A 372 17.78 17.48 -16.74
CA ILE A 372 18.76 16.95 -15.80
C ILE A 372 19.54 18.09 -15.19
N PHE A 373 19.69 18.05 -13.88
CA PHE A 373 20.42 19.03 -13.09
C PHE A 373 21.62 18.36 -12.40
N LYS A 374 22.73 19.11 -12.31
CA LYS A 374 23.90 18.74 -11.52
C LYS A 374 24.32 19.91 -10.64
N ASN A 375 24.51 19.66 -9.35
CA ASN A 375 24.85 20.72 -8.38
C ASN A 375 23.88 21.92 -8.45
N PHE A 376 22.57 21.65 -8.58
CA PHE A 376 21.48 22.63 -8.65
C PHE A 376 21.49 23.53 -9.90
N LYS A 377 22.26 23.18 -10.91
CA LYS A 377 22.29 23.85 -12.22
C LYS A 377 21.82 22.91 -13.31
N GLU A 378 21.03 23.44 -14.24
CA GLU A 378 20.59 22.68 -15.40
C GLU A 378 21.82 22.25 -16.23
N LYS A 379 21.97 20.94 -16.39
CA LYS A 379 23.03 20.31 -17.19
C LYS A 379 22.56 20.07 -18.61
N LYS A 380 21.37 19.52 -18.77
CA LYS A 380 20.82 19.13 -20.05
C LYS A 380 19.29 19.10 -20.04
N SER A 381 18.70 19.45 -21.16
CA SER A 381 17.27 19.25 -21.43
C SER A 381 17.12 18.40 -22.68
N PHE A 382 16.26 17.40 -22.66
CA PHE A 382 16.02 16.54 -23.80
C PHE A 382 14.54 16.19 -23.94
N LYS A 383 14.18 15.75 -25.13
CA LYS A 383 12.84 15.28 -25.46
C LYS A 383 12.92 13.78 -25.77
N PRO A 384 12.37 12.92 -24.90
CA PRO A 384 12.27 11.49 -25.20
C PRO A 384 11.42 11.24 -26.47
N ASP A 385 11.80 10.24 -27.27
CA ASP A 385 11.19 9.98 -28.59
C ASP A 385 9.67 9.76 -28.52
N PHE A 386 9.19 9.11 -27.47
CA PHE A 386 7.76 8.80 -27.28
C PHE A 386 7.09 9.64 -26.18
N GLY A 387 7.73 10.74 -25.78
CA GLY A 387 7.27 11.58 -24.68
C GLY A 387 7.63 11.02 -23.30
N ALA A 388 7.16 11.72 -22.26
CA ALA A 388 7.42 11.36 -20.88
C ALA A 388 6.14 11.51 -20.05
N GLU A 389 5.53 10.40 -19.66
CA GLU A 389 4.39 10.34 -18.77
C GLU A 389 4.79 10.16 -17.30
N GLY A 390 6.00 9.68 -17.06
CA GLY A 390 6.57 9.48 -15.74
C GLY A 390 8.09 9.34 -15.83
N ILE A 391 8.78 9.69 -14.73
CA ILE A 391 10.23 9.51 -14.62
C ILE A 391 10.59 8.75 -13.34
N TYR A 392 11.72 8.05 -13.37
CA TYR A 392 12.26 7.25 -12.28
C TYR A 392 13.76 7.49 -12.15
N GLY A 393 14.22 7.67 -10.92
CA GLY A 393 15.63 7.91 -10.63
C GLY A 393 16.44 6.63 -10.41
N GLY A 394 17.62 6.78 -9.85
CA GLY A 394 18.54 5.70 -9.54
C GLY A 394 19.79 5.71 -10.44
N PHE A 395 20.33 4.55 -10.74
CA PHE A 395 21.54 4.41 -11.57
C PHE A 395 21.34 4.80 -13.03
N LEU A 396 20.16 4.58 -13.57
CA LEU A 396 19.71 5.05 -14.86
C LEU A 396 18.46 5.90 -14.70
N LEU A 397 18.28 6.84 -15.60
CA LEU A 397 17.04 7.61 -15.67
C LEU A 397 15.98 6.81 -16.43
N GLY A 398 14.94 6.36 -15.74
CA GLY A 398 13.80 5.71 -16.36
C GLY A 398 12.78 6.73 -16.83
N VAL A 399 12.29 6.59 -18.05
CA VAL A 399 11.23 7.41 -18.63
C VAL A 399 10.10 6.49 -19.08
N ARG A 400 8.93 6.68 -18.51
CA ARG A 400 7.72 5.96 -18.91
C ARG A 400 7.00 6.74 -20.01
N SER A 401 6.58 6.04 -21.03
CA SER A 401 5.75 6.54 -22.12
C SER A 401 4.62 5.57 -22.44
N VAL A 402 3.75 5.91 -23.38
CA VAL A 402 2.72 4.99 -23.91
C VAL A 402 3.31 3.67 -24.45
N ASN A 403 4.56 3.70 -24.93
CA ASN A 403 5.24 2.53 -25.52
C ASN A 403 6.04 1.68 -24.51
N GLY A 404 6.01 2.07 -23.23
CA GLY A 404 6.72 1.35 -22.18
C GLY A 404 7.76 2.19 -21.46
N LEU A 405 8.79 1.52 -20.93
CA LEU A 405 9.88 2.10 -20.17
C LEU A 405 11.13 2.22 -21.01
N ALA A 406 11.78 3.39 -21.00
CA ALA A 406 13.10 3.61 -21.59
C ALA A 406 14.09 4.04 -20.52
N PHE A 407 15.25 3.40 -20.47
CA PHE A 407 16.36 3.80 -19.61
C PHE A 407 17.38 4.62 -20.39
N TYR A 408 17.77 5.76 -19.80
CA TYR A 408 18.79 6.68 -20.31
C TYR A 408 19.94 6.80 -19.31
N ASP A 409 21.15 6.97 -19.82
CA ASP A 409 22.27 7.32 -18.96
C ASP A 409 22.17 8.78 -18.49
N TRP A 410 22.68 9.05 -17.28
CA TRP A 410 22.64 10.41 -16.69
C TRP A 410 23.63 11.37 -17.31
N GLU A 411 24.69 10.88 -17.95
CA GLU A 411 25.77 11.70 -18.46
C GLU A 411 25.44 12.29 -19.83
N ASN A 412 25.13 11.42 -20.78
CA ASN A 412 24.94 11.78 -22.18
C ASN A 412 23.47 11.80 -22.60
N THR A 413 22.56 11.27 -21.77
CA THR A 413 21.15 11.06 -22.10
C THR A 413 20.97 10.17 -23.33
N GLU A 414 21.86 9.20 -23.49
CA GLU A 414 21.76 8.19 -24.51
C GLU A 414 20.83 7.06 -24.06
N LEU A 415 20.08 6.51 -25.02
CA LEU A 415 19.18 5.39 -24.74
C LEU A 415 20.02 4.14 -24.43
N VAL A 416 19.82 3.57 -23.24
CA VAL A 416 20.43 2.31 -22.84
C VAL A 416 19.58 1.14 -23.29
N ARG A 417 18.29 1.11 -22.92
CA ARG A 417 17.36 0.06 -23.33
C ARG A 417 15.92 0.50 -23.20
N ARG A 418 15.07 0.08 -24.14
CA ARG A 418 13.61 0.11 -24.03
C ARG A 418 13.09 -1.26 -23.61
N ILE A 419 12.09 -1.24 -22.74
CA ILE A 419 11.40 -2.43 -22.25
C ILE A 419 9.90 -2.17 -22.37
N GLU A 420 9.17 -3.08 -23.01
CA GLU A 420 7.72 -2.99 -23.21
C GLU A 420 6.94 -3.32 -21.92
N ILE A 421 7.20 -2.55 -20.88
CA ILE A 421 6.55 -2.70 -19.56
C ILE A 421 6.05 -1.33 -19.12
N GLN A 422 4.86 -1.28 -18.50
CA GLN A 422 4.31 -0.08 -17.87
C GLN A 422 4.63 -0.08 -16.37
N PRO A 423 5.71 0.57 -15.94
CA PRO A 423 6.11 0.54 -14.53
C PRO A 423 5.24 1.47 -13.71
N LYS A 424 4.95 1.04 -12.47
CA LYS A 424 4.47 1.92 -11.39
C LYS A 424 5.61 2.42 -10.53
N HIS A 425 6.54 1.54 -10.20
CA HIS A 425 7.71 1.83 -9.38
C HIS A 425 8.95 1.14 -9.94
N ILE A 426 10.10 1.76 -9.74
CA ILE A 426 11.41 1.18 -10.06
C ILE A 426 12.29 1.35 -8.83
N PHE A 427 12.88 0.24 -8.37
CA PHE A 427 13.75 0.20 -7.20
C PHE A 427 15.10 -0.36 -7.59
N TRP A 428 16.16 0.43 -7.42
CA TRP A 428 17.52 0.02 -7.68
C TRP A 428 18.19 -0.48 -6.40
N SER A 429 19.01 -1.53 -6.51
CA SER A 429 19.89 -1.96 -5.43
C SER A 429 21.02 -0.94 -5.21
N ASP A 430 21.62 -0.94 -4.02
CA ASP A 430 22.71 -0.01 -3.68
C ASP A 430 23.94 -0.20 -4.58
N SER A 431 24.19 -1.42 -5.07
CA SER A 431 25.29 -1.71 -6.02
C SER A 431 24.99 -1.28 -7.46
N GLY A 432 23.72 -1.03 -7.80
CA GLY A 432 23.28 -0.80 -9.17
C GLY A 432 23.24 -2.04 -10.06
N GLU A 433 23.54 -3.22 -9.53
CA GLU A 433 23.51 -4.47 -10.29
C GLU A 433 22.10 -5.01 -10.49
N LEU A 434 21.21 -4.78 -9.53
CA LEU A 434 19.84 -5.30 -9.55
C LEU A 434 18.83 -4.17 -9.57
N VAL A 435 17.74 -4.39 -10.27
CA VAL A 435 16.61 -3.47 -10.32
C VAL A 435 15.29 -4.24 -10.26
N CYS A 436 14.34 -3.73 -9.47
CA CYS A 436 12.97 -4.20 -9.47
C CYS A 436 12.10 -3.23 -10.25
N ILE A 437 11.38 -3.74 -11.23
CA ILE A 437 10.35 -3.00 -11.97
C ILE A 437 9.00 -3.54 -11.55
N ALA A 438 8.24 -2.75 -10.80
CA ALA A 438 6.91 -3.10 -10.34
C ALA A 438 5.85 -2.52 -11.29
N THR A 439 4.93 -3.38 -11.74
CA THR A 439 3.77 -3.04 -12.56
C THR A 439 2.47 -3.05 -11.75
N GLU A 440 1.33 -2.97 -12.39
CA GLU A 440 0.03 -3.06 -11.71
C GLU A 440 -0.31 -4.44 -11.16
N GLU A 441 0.23 -5.51 -11.76
CA GLU A 441 -0.14 -6.89 -11.47
C GLU A 441 1.03 -7.73 -10.96
N SER A 442 2.25 -7.38 -11.35
CA SER A 442 3.47 -8.17 -11.07
C SER A 442 4.70 -7.29 -10.85
N PHE A 443 5.80 -7.90 -10.46
CA PHE A 443 7.09 -7.24 -10.48
C PHE A 443 8.16 -8.13 -11.11
N PHE A 444 9.16 -7.47 -11.71
CA PHE A 444 10.29 -8.11 -12.39
C PHE A 444 11.57 -7.75 -11.68
N ILE A 445 12.44 -8.74 -11.51
CA ILE A 445 13.81 -8.54 -11.05
C ILE A 445 14.74 -8.71 -12.23
N LEU A 446 15.48 -7.64 -12.53
CA LEU A 446 16.44 -7.60 -13.63
C LEU A 446 17.85 -7.35 -13.09
N ARG A 447 18.83 -7.93 -13.75
CA ARG A 447 20.24 -7.62 -13.54
C ARG A 447 20.71 -6.65 -14.62
N TYR A 448 21.26 -5.52 -14.20
CA TYR A 448 21.87 -4.54 -15.10
C TYR A 448 23.35 -4.91 -15.35
N LEU A 449 23.70 -5.08 -16.61
CA LEU A 449 25.02 -5.50 -17.04
C LEU A 449 25.84 -4.28 -17.52
N SER A 450 26.29 -3.46 -16.57
CA SER A 450 26.97 -2.18 -16.85
C SER A 450 28.25 -2.33 -17.69
N GLU A 451 29.01 -3.41 -17.51
CA GLU A 451 30.22 -3.69 -18.30
C GLU A 451 29.90 -3.96 -19.77
N LYS A 452 28.84 -4.73 -20.06
CA LYS A 452 28.37 -4.96 -21.42
C LYS A 452 27.85 -3.70 -22.08
N VAL A 453 27.13 -2.88 -21.32
CA VAL A 453 26.63 -1.59 -21.81
C VAL A 453 27.77 -0.66 -22.18
N ALA A 454 28.81 -0.54 -21.34
CA ALA A 454 29.99 0.28 -21.62
C ALA A 454 30.74 -0.24 -22.89
N ALA A 455 30.91 -1.55 -23.00
CA ALA A 455 31.55 -2.15 -24.19
C ALA A 455 30.75 -1.91 -25.49
N SER A 456 29.41 -2.03 -25.42
CA SER A 456 28.54 -1.77 -26.58
C SER A 456 28.51 -0.30 -26.98
N GLN A 457 28.60 0.62 -26.01
CA GLN A 457 28.70 2.06 -26.29
C GLN A 457 30.01 2.46 -26.94
N GLU A 458 31.13 1.79 -26.60
CA GLU A 458 32.44 2.04 -27.23
C GLU A 458 32.54 1.45 -28.64
N ASN A 459 32.01 0.24 -28.85
CA ASN A 459 32.21 -0.52 -30.08
C ASN A 459 31.03 -0.44 -31.06
N ASN A 460 29.88 0.14 -30.66
CA ASN A 460 28.62 0.11 -31.42
C ASN A 460 28.13 -1.29 -31.82
N GLU A 461 28.52 -2.32 -31.07
CA GLU A 461 28.07 -3.69 -31.29
C GLU A 461 26.82 -3.99 -30.40
N GLY A 462 25.82 -4.70 -30.97
CA GLY A 462 24.63 -5.08 -30.24
C GLY A 462 23.64 -3.94 -29.95
N VAL A 463 23.79 -2.81 -30.64
CA VAL A 463 22.89 -1.68 -30.54
C VAL A 463 21.75 -1.81 -31.55
N THR A 464 20.51 -1.80 -31.09
CA THR A 464 19.28 -1.85 -31.89
C THR A 464 18.49 -0.55 -31.76
N GLU A 465 17.32 -0.45 -32.43
CA GLU A 465 16.41 0.67 -32.26
C GLU A 465 15.90 0.79 -30.80
N ASP A 466 15.85 -0.34 -30.07
CA ASP A 466 15.45 -0.41 -28.66
C ASP A 466 16.61 -0.29 -27.67
N GLY A 467 17.78 0.10 -28.17
CA GLY A 467 18.99 0.26 -27.38
C GLY A 467 19.87 -0.98 -27.35
N ILE A 468 20.64 -1.18 -26.30
CA ILE A 468 21.62 -2.25 -26.14
C ILE A 468 20.89 -3.55 -25.77
N GLU A 469 21.00 -4.57 -26.61
CA GLU A 469 20.26 -5.82 -26.48
C GLU A 469 20.56 -6.55 -25.16
N ASP A 470 21.84 -6.63 -24.79
CA ASP A 470 22.32 -7.32 -23.59
C ASP A 470 22.44 -6.43 -22.35
N ALA A 471 21.74 -5.30 -22.28
CA ALA A 471 21.82 -4.38 -21.14
C ALA A 471 21.26 -4.98 -19.85
N PHE A 472 20.22 -5.81 -19.96
CA PHE A 472 19.53 -6.41 -18.82
C PHE A 472 19.35 -7.92 -18.99
N GLU A 473 19.47 -8.64 -17.88
CA GLU A 473 19.12 -10.06 -17.76
C GLU A 473 17.92 -10.21 -16.81
N VAL A 474 16.90 -10.94 -17.24
CA VAL A 474 15.72 -11.21 -16.41
C VAL A 474 16.06 -12.28 -15.38
N CYS A 475 16.01 -11.94 -14.09
CA CYS A 475 16.25 -12.87 -12.98
C CYS A 475 14.96 -13.52 -12.47
N GLY A 476 13.82 -12.89 -12.64
CA GLY A 476 12.55 -13.44 -12.22
C GLY A 476 11.37 -12.52 -12.48
N GLU A 477 10.19 -13.13 -12.57
CA GLU A 477 8.89 -12.47 -12.61
C GLU A 477 8.03 -13.05 -11.49
N ILE A 478 7.42 -12.19 -10.69
CA ILE A 478 6.59 -12.57 -9.56
C ILE A 478 5.21 -11.91 -9.69
N GLN A 479 4.15 -12.72 -9.63
CA GLN A 479 2.76 -12.29 -9.74
C GLN A 479 2.24 -11.75 -8.40
N GLU A 480 2.85 -10.68 -7.92
CA GLU A 480 2.43 -9.92 -6.74
C GLU A 480 2.51 -8.43 -6.99
N VAL A 481 1.59 -7.68 -6.41
CA VAL A 481 1.56 -6.22 -6.50
C VAL A 481 2.39 -5.62 -5.37
N VAL A 482 3.42 -4.86 -5.73
CA VAL A 482 4.30 -4.15 -4.80
C VAL A 482 3.74 -2.75 -4.52
N LYS A 483 3.55 -2.42 -3.25
CA LYS A 483 3.21 -1.05 -2.84
C LYS A 483 4.43 -0.19 -2.61
N THR A 484 5.36 -0.67 -1.78
CA THR A 484 6.65 -0.03 -1.53
C THR A 484 7.73 -1.08 -1.47
N GLY A 485 8.95 -0.70 -1.80
CA GLY A 485 10.08 -1.61 -1.78
C GLY A 485 11.41 -0.91 -1.53
N LEU A 486 12.35 -1.68 -1.06
CA LEU A 486 13.75 -1.28 -0.93
C LEU A 486 14.67 -2.51 -1.04
N TRP A 487 15.92 -2.27 -1.32
CA TRP A 487 16.94 -3.30 -1.38
C TRP A 487 17.81 -3.30 -0.13
N VAL A 488 18.13 -4.47 0.37
CA VAL A 488 19.18 -4.71 1.36
C VAL A 488 20.14 -5.71 0.76
N GLY A 489 21.30 -5.24 0.28
CA GLY A 489 22.18 -6.06 -0.55
C GLY A 489 21.45 -6.53 -1.83
N ASP A 490 21.44 -7.84 -2.06
CA ASP A 490 20.75 -8.46 -3.21
C ASP A 490 19.34 -8.95 -2.88
N CYS A 491 18.82 -8.64 -1.69
CA CYS A 491 17.48 -8.99 -1.28
C CYS A 491 16.52 -7.83 -1.49
N PHE A 492 15.45 -8.05 -2.23
CA PHE A 492 14.39 -7.07 -2.44
C PHE A 492 13.32 -7.24 -1.37
N ILE A 493 13.15 -6.20 -0.54
CA ILE A 493 12.17 -6.16 0.55
C ILE A 493 11.01 -5.30 0.10
N TYR A 494 9.78 -5.78 0.26
CA TYR A 494 8.59 -5.07 -0.21
C TYR A 494 7.36 -5.32 0.64
N THR A 495 6.42 -4.39 0.57
CA THR A 495 5.06 -4.56 1.08
C THR A 495 4.13 -4.86 -0.09
N SER A 496 3.29 -5.89 0.05
CA SER A 496 2.35 -6.30 -0.99
C SER A 496 0.98 -5.62 -0.84
N SER A 497 0.15 -5.71 -1.88
CA SER A 497 -1.23 -5.23 -1.87
C SER A 497 -2.13 -5.91 -0.85
N VAL A 498 -1.76 -7.12 -0.41
CA VAL A 498 -2.45 -7.89 0.64
C VAL A 498 -1.84 -7.66 2.03
N ASN A 499 -1.12 -6.57 2.24
CA ASN A 499 -0.51 -6.17 3.51
C ASN A 499 0.46 -7.21 4.09
N ARG A 500 1.30 -7.80 3.26
CA ARG A 500 2.41 -8.64 3.69
C ARG A 500 3.73 -7.91 3.54
N LEU A 501 4.58 -8.02 4.53
CA LEU A 501 5.98 -7.60 4.45
C LEU A 501 6.80 -8.82 4.06
N ASN A 502 7.33 -8.82 2.85
CA ASN A 502 8.08 -9.92 2.27
C ASN A 502 9.48 -9.48 1.84
N TYR A 503 10.37 -10.44 1.64
CA TYR A 503 11.57 -10.22 0.86
C TYR A 503 11.76 -11.32 -0.20
N PHE A 504 12.33 -10.93 -1.31
CA PHE A 504 12.67 -11.80 -2.42
C PHE A 504 14.18 -12.01 -2.47
N VAL A 505 14.59 -13.25 -2.51
CA VAL A 505 15.99 -13.65 -2.68
C VAL A 505 16.06 -14.92 -3.53
N GLY A 506 16.75 -14.80 -4.67
CA GLY A 506 17.06 -15.95 -5.52
C GLY A 506 15.87 -16.78 -6.02
N GLY A 507 14.74 -16.16 -6.29
CA GLY A 507 13.53 -16.84 -6.75
C GLY A 507 12.56 -17.24 -5.64
N GLU A 508 12.94 -17.09 -4.38
CA GLU A 508 12.09 -17.41 -3.22
C GLU A 508 11.54 -16.15 -2.56
N ILE A 509 10.29 -16.23 -2.13
CA ILE A 509 9.63 -15.19 -1.34
C ILE A 509 9.54 -15.67 0.10
N VAL A 510 10.04 -14.84 1.02
CA VAL A 510 9.98 -15.10 2.46
C VAL A 510 9.14 -14.00 3.11
N THR A 511 8.12 -14.39 3.85
CA THR A 511 7.30 -13.45 4.62
C THR A 511 7.95 -13.12 5.95
N ILE A 512 8.16 -11.83 6.21
CA ILE A 512 8.67 -11.32 7.49
C ILE A 512 7.51 -11.16 8.47
N ALA A 513 6.43 -10.51 8.03
CA ALA A 513 5.26 -10.24 8.86
C ALA A 513 3.98 -10.07 8.03
N HIS A 514 2.85 -10.29 8.68
CA HIS A 514 1.54 -9.88 8.18
C HIS A 514 1.18 -8.55 8.85
N LEU A 515 0.87 -7.54 8.02
CA LEU A 515 0.56 -6.21 8.49
C LEU A 515 -0.96 -6.09 8.72
N ASP A 516 -1.35 -5.49 9.82
CA ASP A 516 -2.75 -5.24 10.18
C ASP A 516 -3.40 -4.11 9.35
N ARG A 517 -2.57 -3.26 8.77
CA ARG A 517 -2.95 -2.12 7.93
C ARG A 517 -1.93 -1.87 6.83
N THR A 518 -2.27 -1.01 5.88
CA THR A 518 -1.34 -0.61 4.82
C THR A 518 -0.19 0.21 5.40
N MET A 519 1.04 -0.27 5.19
CA MET A 519 2.27 0.38 5.63
C MET A 519 3.24 0.56 4.47
N TYR A 520 4.10 1.55 4.60
CA TYR A 520 5.05 1.97 3.57
C TYR A 520 6.47 1.88 4.12
N LEU A 521 7.37 1.24 3.38
CA LEU A 521 8.77 1.11 3.77
C LEU A 521 9.47 2.46 3.74
N LEU A 522 10.17 2.78 4.83
CA LEU A 522 10.96 4.01 4.96
C LEU A 522 12.45 3.74 4.74
N GLY A 523 12.97 2.65 5.30
CA GLY A 523 14.36 2.31 5.19
C GLY A 523 14.76 1.15 6.10
N TYR A 524 16.03 0.81 6.00
CA TYR A 524 16.68 -0.22 6.82
C TYR A 524 17.94 0.36 7.47
N ILE A 525 18.13 0.10 8.75
CA ILE A 525 19.32 0.50 9.48
C ILE A 525 20.13 -0.74 9.86
N PRO A 526 21.29 -0.97 9.20
CA PRO A 526 22.08 -2.18 9.45
C PRO A 526 22.57 -2.36 10.88
N LYS A 527 22.83 -1.24 11.59
CA LYS A 527 23.31 -1.28 12.98
C LYS A 527 22.25 -1.79 13.97
N ASP A 528 20.99 -1.55 13.64
CA ASP A 528 19.86 -1.91 14.48
C ASP A 528 19.23 -3.25 14.05
N ASP A 529 19.66 -3.79 12.91
CA ASP A 529 19.05 -4.97 12.24
C ASP A 529 17.53 -4.82 12.11
N ARG A 530 17.06 -3.61 11.76
CA ARG A 530 15.62 -3.32 11.71
C ARG A 530 15.19 -2.59 10.45
N LEU A 531 14.02 -2.98 9.95
CA LEU A 531 13.24 -2.28 8.94
C LEU A 531 12.30 -1.30 9.62
N TYR A 532 12.11 -0.13 9.01
CA TYR A 532 11.19 0.88 9.50
C TYR A 532 10.10 1.16 8.45
N LEU A 533 8.87 1.22 8.92
CA LEU A 533 7.69 1.45 8.10
C LEU A 533 6.84 2.58 8.70
N GLY A 534 6.15 3.30 7.84
CA GLY A 534 5.19 4.33 8.22
C GLY A 534 3.80 4.04 7.65
N ASP A 535 2.76 4.48 8.35
CA ASP A 535 1.38 4.43 7.87
C ASP A 535 0.87 5.82 7.46
N LYS A 536 -0.35 5.89 6.92
CA LYS A 536 -1.00 7.15 6.51
C LYS A 536 -1.23 8.12 7.67
N GLU A 537 -1.25 7.64 8.91
CA GLU A 537 -1.44 8.44 10.13
C GLU A 537 -0.12 8.91 10.73
N LEU A 538 0.99 8.69 10.01
CA LEU A 538 2.35 9.04 10.41
C LEU A 538 2.86 8.24 11.62
N ASN A 539 2.27 7.09 11.91
CA ASN A 539 2.79 6.16 12.90
C ASN A 539 3.94 5.38 12.30
N ILE A 540 5.02 5.21 13.07
CA ILE A 540 6.20 4.47 12.64
C ILE A 540 6.29 3.19 13.45
N VAL A 541 6.48 2.08 12.76
CA VAL A 541 6.73 0.76 13.33
C VAL A 541 8.02 0.18 12.77
N SER A 542 8.55 -0.84 13.42
CA SER A 542 9.74 -1.55 12.95
C SER A 542 9.59 -3.05 13.06
N TYR A 543 10.35 -3.75 12.22
CA TYR A 543 10.46 -5.20 12.22
C TYR A 543 11.94 -5.60 12.20
N SER A 544 12.29 -6.61 12.95
CA SER A 544 13.64 -7.16 12.97
C SER A 544 13.95 -7.90 11.66
N LEU A 545 15.10 -7.64 11.10
CA LEU A 545 15.61 -8.32 9.92
C LEU A 545 17.14 -8.42 10.01
N LEU A 546 17.64 -9.64 10.21
CA LEU A 546 19.06 -9.89 10.35
C LEU A 546 19.78 -9.86 9.01
N VAL A 547 20.74 -8.95 8.85
CA VAL A 547 21.57 -8.86 7.65
C VAL A 547 22.33 -10.17 7.40
N SER A 548 22.84 -10.79 8.45
CA SER A 548 23.61 -12.06 8.33
C SER A 548 22.80 -13.16 7.67
N VAL A 549 21.49 -13.24 7.91
CA VAL A 549 20.60 -14.20 7.23
C VAL A 549 20.48 -13.87 5.75
N LEU A 550 20.31 -12.60 5.41
CA LEU A 550 20.21 -12.16 4.02
C LEU A 550 21.51 -12.36 3.25
N GLU A 551 22.65 -12.03 3.87
CA GLU A 551 23.97 -12.25 3.28
C GLU A 551 24.24 -13.74 3.05
N TYR A 552 23.86 -14.60 4.00
CA TYR A 552 23.96 -16.04 3.84
C TYR A 552 23.13 -16.55 2.66
N GLN A 553 21.87 -16.16 2.60
CA GLN A 553 20.96 -16.55 1.51
C GLN A 553 21.44 -16.05 0.15
N THR A 554 21.93 -14.82 0.08
CA THR A 554 22.53 -14.26 -1.14
C THR A 554 23.76 -15.04 -1.58
N ALA A 555 24.67 -15.37 -0.65
CA ALA A 555 25.86 -16.17 -0.95
C ALA A 555 25.49 -17.55 -1.47
N VAL A 556 24.51 -18.22 -0.87
CA VAL A 556 24.00 -19.52 -1.34
C VAL A 556 23.44 -19.43 -2.76
N MET A 557 22.67 -18.37 -3.06
CA MET A 557 22.09 -18.21 -4.40
C MET A 557 23.14 -17.91 -5.47
N ARG A 558 24.21 -17.23 -5.10
CA ARG A 558 25.40 -17.04 -5.95
C ARG A 558 26.28 -18.29 -6.04
N ARG A 559 25.95 -19.37 -5.30
CA ARG A 559 26.74 -20.62 -5.14
C ARG A 559 28.11 -20.37 -4.53
N ASP A 560 28.28 -19.28 -3.80
CA ASP A 560 29.49 -18.97 -3.05
C ASP A 560 29.37 -19.54 -1.61
N PHE A 561 29.53 -20.84 -1.51
CA PHE A 561 29.49 -21.54 -0.23
C PHE A 561 30.64 -21.16 0.70
N GLY A 562 31.78 -20.72 0.14
CA GLY A 562 32.89 -20.22 0.94
C GLY A 562 32.53 -18.95 1.73
N MET A 563 31.77 -18.03 1.10
CA MET A 563 31.27 -16.85 1.79
C MET A 563 30.13 -17.22 2.74
N ALA A 564 29.24 -18.12 2.35
CA ALA A 564 28.17 -18.63 3.19
C ALA A 564 28.70 -19.23 4.50
N ASP A 565 29.74 -20.06 4.43
CA ASP A 565 30.35 -20.68 5.60
C ASP A 565 31.01 -19.66 6.55
N LYS A 566 31.50 -18.53 6.02
CA LYS A 566 32.05 -17.44 6.84
C LYS A 566 30.95 -16.67 7.58
N VAL A 567 29.78 -16.51 6.97
CA VAL A 567 28.65 -15.79 7.54
C VAL A 567 27.87 -16.66 8.53
N LEU A 568 27.82 -17.97 8.32
CA LEU A 568 27.02 -18.89 9.13
C LEU A 568 27.24 -18.79 10.65
N PRO A 569 28.46 -18.61 11.19
CA PRO A 569 28.68 -18.47 12.63
C PRO A 569 28.02 -17.23 13.22
N THR A 570 27.78 -16.20 12.45
CA THR A 570 27.15 -14.94 12.89
C THR A 570 25.63 -15.07 12.99
N ILE A 571 25.03 -16.11 12.43
CA ILE A 571 23.59 -16.35 12.47
C ILE A 571 23.24 -17.00 13.82
N PRO A 572 22.31 -16.42 14.60
CA PRO A 572 21.81 -16.98 15.84
C PRO A 572 21.24 -18.40 15.64
N LYS A 573 21.44 -19.29 16.60
CA LYS A 573 20.97 -20.68 16.51
C LYS A 573 19.46 -20.80 16.24
N GLU A 574 18.67 -19.89 16.79
CA GLU A 574 17.21 -19.82 16.61
C GLU A 574 16.79 -19.58 15.16
N GLN A 575 17.62 -18.85 14.40
CA GLN A 575 17.35 -18.54 12.98
C GLN A 575 17.90 -19.63 12.03
N ARG A 576 18.72 -20.55 12.50
CA ARG A 576 19.37 -21.54 11.64
C ARG A 576 18.40 -22.54 11.03
N THR A 577 17.35 -22.90 11.73
CA THR A 577 16.32 -23.79 11.19
C THR A 577 15.59 -23.14 10.01
N ARG A 578 15.30 -21.84 10.09
CA ARG A 578 14.70 -21.08 8.99
C ARG A 578 15.63 -21.03 7.76
N VAL A 579 16.92 -20.84 7.98
CA VAL A 579 17.93 -20.89 6.93
C VAL A 579 18.01 -22.30 6.31
N ALA A 580 17.92 -23.33 7.12
CA ALA A 580 17.93 -24.72 6.66
C ALA A 580 16.69 -25.04 5.78
N HIS A 581 15.49 -24.57 6.13
CA HIS A 581 14.31 -24.71 5.29
C HIS A 581 14.48 -23.99 3.94
N PHE A 582 15.10 -22.83 3.94
CA PHE A 582 15.45 -22.13 2.69
C PHE A 582 16.39 -22.98 1.82
N LEU A 583 17.45 -23.53 2.41
CA LEU A 583 18.41 -24.40 1.71
C LEU A 583 17.74 -25.65 1.12
N GLU A 584 16.83 -26.26 1.88
CA GLU A 584 16.07 -27.44 1.42
C GLU A 584 15.23 -27.11 0.18
N LYS A 585 14.51 -25.97 0.21
CA LYS A 585 13.73 -25.49 -0.94
C LYS A 585 14.59 -25.23 -2.18
N GLN A 586 15.81 -24.73 -1.98
CA GLN A 586 16.77 -24.52 -3.07
C GLN A 586 17.46 -25.79 -3.55
N GLY A 587 17.13 -26.95 -2.97
CA GLY A 587 17.71 -28.24 -3.33
C GLY A 587 19.05 -28.58 -2.64
N PHE A 588 19.54 -27.71 -1.77
CA PHE A 588 20.81 -27.90 -1.01
C PHE A 588 20.58 -28.67 0.29
N LYS A 589 20.06 -29.90 0.17
CA LYS A 589 19.66 -30.71 1.34
C LYS A 589 20.81 -31.09 2.26
N GLN A 590 22.03 -31.31 1.76
CA GLN A 590 23.18 -31.62 2.61
C GLN A 590 23.58 -30.44 3.48
N GLN A 591 23.62 -29.25 2.89
CA GLN A 591 23.88 -28.02 3.62
C GLN A 591 22.75 -27.73 4.63
N ALA A 592 21.49 -27.97 4.24
CA ALA A 592 20.37 -27.84 5.16
C ALA A 592 20.51 -28.74 6.39
N LEU A 593 20.91 -29.99 6.21
CA LEU A 593 21.17 -30.93 7.29
C LEU A 593 22.30 -30.46 8.25
N ALA A 594 23.35 -29.85 7.69
CA ALA A 594 24.46 -29.31 8.47
C ALA A 594 24.06 -28.05 9.28
N VAL A 595 23.16 -27.24 8.77
CA VAL A 595 22.79 -25.95 9.33
C VAL A 595 21.61 -26.03 10.30
N SER A 596 20.65 -26.94 10.09
CA SER A 596 19.45 -27.06 10.90
C SER A 596 19.78 -27.36 12.37
N SER A 597 19.13 -26.65 13.28
CA SER A 597 19.18 -26.88 14.73
C SER A 597 17.97 -27.67 15.25
N ASP A 598 16.95 -27.88 14.44
CA ASP A 598 15.77 -28.67 14.78
C ASP A 598 16.01 -30.16 14.54
N SER A 599 15.86 -30.98 15.57
CA SER A 599 16.07 -32.42 15.50
C SER A 599 15.06 -33.12 14.59
N GLU A 600 13.81 -32.66 14.52
CA GLU A 600 12.79 -33.21 13.60
C GLU A 600 13.15 -32.96 12.15
N HIS A 601 13.45 -31.75 11.81
CA HIS A 601 13.84 -31.34 10.46
C HIS A 601 15.13 -32.03 10.02
N ARG A 602 16.12 -32.15 10.93
CA ARG A 602 17.36 -32.90 10.66
C ARG A 602 17.11 -34.38 10.40
N PHE A 603 16.20 -34.98 11.14
CA PHE A 603 15.82 -36.37 10.94
C PHE A 603 15.18 -36.61 9.57
N GLU A 604 14.23 -35.78 9.17
CA GLU A 604 13.61 -35.85 7.87
C GLU A 604 14.60 -35.66 6.72
N LEU A 605 15.51 -34.70 6.84
CA LEU A 605 16.57 -34.47 5.85
C LEU A 605 17.53 -35.66 5.77
N ALA A 606 17.93 -36.24 6.93
CA ALA A 606 18.79 -37.42 6.96
C ALA A 606 18.14 -38.64 6.28
N LEU A 607 16.84 -38.83 6.47
CA LEU A 607 16.07 -39.86 5.75
C LEU A 607 16.06 -39.62 4.23
N GLN A 608 15.79 -38.40 3.81
CA GLN A 608 15.76 -38.05 2.39
C GLN A 608 17.12 -38.19 1.72
N LEU A 609 18.19 -37.90 2.39
CA LEU A 609 19.56 -38.02 1.91
C LEU A 609 20.11 -39.46 2.01
N GLY A 610 19.46 -40.32 2.78
CA GLY A 610 19.93 -41.66 3.04
C GLY A 610 21.11 -41.73 4.01
N GLU A 611 21.28 -40.72 4.87
CA GLU A 611 22.33 -40.61 5.89
C GLU A 611 21.96 -41.40 7.16
N LEU A 612 22.11 -42.74 7.05
CA LEU A 612 21.68 -43.68 8.08
C LEU A 612 22.29 -43.42 9.47
N LYS A 613 23.58 -43.03 9.54
CA LYS A 613 24.28 -42.77 10.80
C LYS A 613 23.65 -41.59 11.59
N ILE A 614 23.36 -40.49 10.84
CA ILE A 614 22.80 -39.29 11.43
C ILE A 614 21.36 -39.54 11.85
N ALA A 615 20.58 -40.22 11.00
CA ALA A 615 19.21 -40.60 11.30
C ALA A 615 19.13 -41.53 12.53
N TYR A 616 20.07 -42.46 12.68
CA TYR A 616 20.17 -43.36 13.85
C TYR A 616 20.42 -42.57 15.16
N GLN A 617 21.41 -41.66 15.15
CA GLN A 617 21.69 -40.83 16.31
C GLN A 617 20.46 -40.00 16.75
N LEU A 618 19.78 -39.39 15.78
CA LEU A 618 18.59 -38.58 16.05
C LEU A 618 17.40 -39.44 16.54
N ALA A 619 17.28 -40.66 16.04
CA ALA A 619 16.26 -41.60 16.54
C ALA A 619 16.52 -42.07 17.98
N VAL A 620 17.81 -42.27 18.33
CA VAL A 620 18.20 -42.58 19.75
C VAL A 620 17.86 -41.42 20.67
N GLU A 621 18.15 -40.18 20.26
CA GLU A 621 17.88 -39.00 21.09
C GLU A 621 16.39 -38.75 21.28
N ALA A 622 15.56 -39.06 20.28
CA ALA A 622 14.12 -38.79 20.31
C ALA A 622 13.28 -39.88 20.98
N GLU A 623 13.82 -41.10 21.13
CA GLU A 623 13.13 -42.29 21.70
C GLU A 623 11.72 -42.52 21.09
N SER A 624 11.51 -42.18 19.82
CA SER A 624 10.22 -42.24 19.13
C SER A 624 10.08 -43.53 18.32
N GLU A 625 9.05 -44.33 18.63
CA GLU A 625 8.72 -45.57 17.89
C GLU A 625 8.53 -45.30 16.39
N GLN A 626 7.92 -44.17 16.02
CA GLN A 626 7.67 -43.79 14.61
C GLN A 626 8.99 -43.52 13.88
N LYS A 627 9.92 -42.83 14.49
CA LYS A 627 11.22 -42.54 13.88
C LYS A 627 12.04 -43.83 13.67
N TRP A 628 11.99 -44.76 14.59
CA TRP A 628 12.60 -46.04 14.42
C TRP A 628 12.01 -46.85 13.25
N LYS A 629 10.69 -46.80 13.06
CA LYS A 629 10.03 -47.42 11.89
C LYS A 629 10.49 -46.81 10.57
N GLN A 630 10.49 -45.51 10.46
CA GLN A 630 10.94 -44.79 9.26
C GLN A 630 12.41 -45.10 8.95
N LEU A 631 13.27 -45.13 9.96
CA LEU A 631 14.66 -45.50 9.77
C LEU A 631 14.83 -46.96 9.35
N ALA A 632 14.02 -47.87 9.89
CA ALA A 632 14.02 -49.28 9.48
C ALA A 632 13.64 -49.44 8.02
N GLU A 633 12.63 -48.74 7.53
CA GLU A 633 12.23 -48.72 6.11
C GLU A 633 13.37 -48.25 5.21
N LEU A 634 14.03 -47.15 5.60
CA LEU A 634 15.20 -46.66 4.87
C LEU A 634 16.35 -47.67 4.89
N ALA A 635 16.65 -48.27 6.03
CA ALA A 635 17.70 -49.28 6.17
C ALA A 635 17.43 -50.52 5.29
N ILE A 636 16.17 -50.95 5.21
CA ILE A 636 15.74 -52.03 4.30
C ILE A 636 15.94 -51.64 2.85
N SER A 637 15.55 -50.42 2.46
CA SER A 637 15.75 -49.92 1.09
C SER A 637 17.23 -49.83 0.67
N LYS A 638 18.12 -49.63 1.64
CA LYS A 638 19.57 -49.59 1.47
C LYS A 638 20.24 -50.95 1.70
N CYS A 639 19.46 -52.01 1.86
CA CYS A 639 19.97 -53.39 2.13
C CYS A 639 20.81 -53.50 3.42
N GLN A 640 20.61 -52.60 4.38
CA GLN A 640 21.29 -52.65 5.68
C GLN A 640 20.41 -53.39 6.71
N PHE A 641 20.28 -54.72 6.51
CA PHE A 641 19.33 -55.55 7.23
C PHE A 641 19.65 -55.67 8.74
N SER A 642 20.90 -55.63 9.14
CA SER A 642 21.28 -55.63 10.55
C SER A 642 20.80 -54.37 11.28
N LEU A 643 20.96 -53.21 10.63
CA LEU A 643 20.44 -51.93 11.16
C LEU A 643 18.92 -51.92 11.19
N ALA A 644 18.28 -52.41 10.10
CA ALA A 644 16.83 -52.52 10.04
C ALA A 644 16.27 -53.39 11.18
N GLN A 645 16.90 -54.50 11.47
CA GLN A 645 16.54 -55.37 12.60
C GLN A 645 16.62 -54.63 13.96
N GLU A 646 17.70 -53.91 14.19
CA GLU A 646 17.89 -53.12 15.42
C GLU A 646 16.81 -52.03 15.55
N CYS A 647 16.54 -51.27 14.46
CA CYS A 647 15.50 -50.26 14.43
C CYS A 647 14.10 -50.82 14.70
N LEU A 648 13.76 -51.96 14.12
CA LEU A 648 12.47 -52.63 14.33
C LEU A 648 12.32 -53.17 15.76
N HIS A 649 13.43 -53.59 16.43
CA HIS A 649 13.45 -53.89 17.83
C HIS A 649 13.12 -52.70 18.72
N HIS A 650 13.75 -51.56 18.48
CA HIS A 650 13.48 -50.33 19.18
C HIS A 650 12.03 -49.83 18.96
N ALA A 651 11.51 -50.02 17.76
CA ALA A 651 10.14 -49.72 17.41
C ALA A 651 9.08 -50.73 17.92
N GLN A 652 9.55 -51.83 18.56
CA GLN A 652 8.71 -52.95 18.97
C GLN A 652 7.77 -53.45 17.82
N ASP A 653 8.24 -53.35 16.60
CA ASP A 653 7.52 -53.78 15.40
C ASP A 653 7.79 -55.27 15.13
N TYR A 654 7.10 -56.11 15.85
CA TYR A 654 7.21 -57.56 15.71
C TYR A 654 6.76 -58.08 14.35
N GLY A 655 5.80 -57.39 13.67
CA GLY A 655 5.38 -57.71 12.30
C GLY A 655 6.47 -57.49 11.29
N GLY A 656 7.13 -56.34 11.35
CA GLY A 656 8.29 -55.99 10.53
C GLY A 656 9.48 -56.92 10.75
N LEU A 657 9.73 -57.29 12.02
CA LEU A 657 10.79 -58.23 12.40
C LEU A 657 10.50 -59.64 11.82
N LEU A 658 9.24 -60.11 11.85
CA LEU A 658 8.86 -61.41 11.29
C LEU A 658 9.05 -61.37 9.75
N LEU A 659 8.64 -60.32 9.07
CA LEU A 659 8.80 -60.20 7.66
C LEU A 659 10.30 -60.20 7.29
N LEU A 660 11.15 -59.47 8.00
CA LEU A 660 12.56 -59.40 7.76
C LEU A 660 13.25 -60.76 8.00
N ALA A 661 12.90 -61.46 9.08
CA ALA A 661 13.44 -62.75 9.45
C ALA A 661 13.06 -63.85 8.47
N THR A 662 11.82 -63.87 7.98
CA THR A 662 11.35 -64.81 6.96
C THR A 662 11.93 -64.54 5.58
N ALA A 663 12.02 -63.28 5.19
CA ALA A 663 12.62 -62.87 3.88
C ALA A 663 14.13 -63.17 3.83
N SER A 664 14.83 -63.05 4.95
CA SER A 664 16.28 -63.35 5.05
C SER A 664 16.59 -64.85 5.24
N GLY A 665 15.55 -65.68 5.49
CA GLY A 665 15.75 -67.13 5.79
C GLY A 665 16.46 -67.41 7.12
N ASN A 666 16.47 -66.44 8.06
CA ASN A 666 17.17 -66.55 9.34
C ASN A 666 16.33 -67.26 10.43
N ALA A 667 16.44 -68.56 10.47
CA ALA A 667 15.70 -69.38 11.44
C ALA A 667 16.00 -69.05 12.90
N ALA A 668 17.22 -68.67 13.24
CA ALA A 668 17.62 -68.28 14.61
C ALA A 668 16.92 -66.98 15.04
N MET A 669 16.73 -66.04 14.11
CA MET A 669 16.02 -64.79 14.34
C MET A 669 14.53 -65.05 14.56
N VAL A 670 13.93 -65.94 13.80
CA VAL A 670 12.53 -66.34 13.95
C VAL A 670 12.31 -66.94 15.36
N GLY A 671 13.25 -67.73 15.86
CA GLY A 671 13.15 -68.31 17.21
C GLY A 671 13.17 -67.30 18.36
N LYS A 672 14.10 -66.36 18.30
CA LYS A 672 14.19 -65.27 19.27
C LYS A 672 13.00 -64.33 19.24
N LEU A 673 12.43 -64.11 18.04
CA LEU A 673 11.24 -63.28 17.80
C LEU A 673 10.02 -63.92 18.44
N ALA A 674 9.85 -65.26 18.35
CA ALA A 674 8.77 -66.01 18.95
C ALA A 674 8.68 -65.80 20.44
N GLU A 675 9.83 -65.98 21.17
CA GLU A 675 9.91 -65.79 22.60
C GLU A 675 9.68 -64.34 23.05
N GLY A 676 10.20 -63.34 22.26
CA GLY A 676 9.97 -61.93 22.50
C GLY A 676 8.52 -61.53 22.34
N ALA A 677 7.90 -61.92 21.25
CA ALA A 677 6.49 -61.59 20.93
C ALA A 677 5.51 -62.22 21.94
N GLU A 678 5.81 -63.41 22.42
CA GLU A 678 5.02 -64.08 23.49
C GLU A 678 5.12 -63.31 24.81
N ARG A 679 6.31 -62.91 25.23
CA ARG A 679 6.55 -62.15 26.45
C ARG A 679 5.80 -60.84 26.44
N ASP A 680 5.77 -60.13 25.30
CA ASP A 680 5.16 -58.83 25.15
C ASP A 680 3.66 -58.92 24.74
N GLY A 681 3.09 -60.11 24.79
CA GLY A 681 1.66 -60.33 24.56
C GLY A 681 1.22 -60.19 23.09
N LYS A 682 2.15 -60.21 22.14
CA LYS A 682 1.87 -60.16 20.70
C LYS A 682 1.55 -61.54 20.14
N ASN A 683 0.49 -62.15 20.64
CA ASN A 683 0.14 -63.58 20.46
C ASN A 683 0.02 -63.98 18.97
N ASN A 684 -0.49 -63.12 18.10
CA ASN A 684 -0.61 -63.41 16.67
C ASN A 684 0.76 -63.58 16.01
N VAL A 685 1.73 -62.75 16.38
CA VAL A 685 3.09 -62.84 15.84
C VAL A 685 3.81 -64.06 16.46
N ALA A 686 3.64 -64.29 17.74
CA ALA A 686 4.20 -65.46 18.41
C ALA A 686 3.67 -66.75 17.80
N PHE A 687 2.38 -66.83 17.55
CA PHE A 687 1.76 -68.01 16.88
C PHE A 687 2.37 -68.20 15.48
N MET A 688 2.42 -67.15 14.63
CA MET A 688 2.97 -67.32 13.31
C MET A 688 4.46 -67.68 13.29
N THR A 689 5.23 -67.19 14.24
CA THR A 689 6.66 -67.53 14.37
C THR A 689 6.87 -68.96 14.85
N TYR A 690 6.10 -69.48 15.79
CA TYR A 690 6.14 -70.89 16.21
C TYR A 690 5.64 -71.83 15.09
N PHE A 691 4.58 -71.42 14.39
CA PHE A 691 4.09 -72.20 13.23
C PHE A 691 5.15 -72.35 12.13
N LEU A 692 5.85 -71.23 11.77
CA LEU A 692 6.96 -71.28 10.81
C LEU A 692 8.13 -72.16 11.24
N GLN A 693 8.32 -72.36 12.54
CA GLN A 693 9.35 -73.26 13.09
C GLN A 693 8.90 -74.72 13.22
N GLY A 694 7.61 -74.98 12.92
CA GLY A 694 7.04 -76.35 13.10
C GLY A 694 6.84 -76.74 14.55
N LYS A 695 6.65 -75.78 15.46
CA LYS A 695 6.44 -75.99 16.88
C LYS A 695 4.96 -75.78 17.27
#